data_f80338d82b64dee12cda79a384527aef
#
_entry.id   f80338d82b64dee12cda79a384527aef
#
_cell.length_a   1.000
_cell.length_b   1.000
_cell.length_c   1.000
_cell.angle_alpha   90.00
_cell.angle_beta   90.00
_cell.angle_gamma   90.00
#
_symmetry.space_group_name_H-M   'P 1'
#
loop_
_entity.id
_entity.type
_entity.pdbx_description
1 polymer ?
#
loop_
_entity_poly.entity_id
_entity_poly.type
_entity_poly.pdbx_seq_one_letter_code
_entity_poly.pdbx_strand_id
1 'polypeptide(L)'
;VSNQKQKVVVTGIGAITALGKSAEELWHAVLQGTHGIHQVESIVMDGYMASIAGEVKQPLEELQAAQAFKTNDRAISFALRAAEEALQTAGLQQLPEDSGCVIGTCLGGFKSWERWIEQKQAGEQGEGEAGLWRQVRFNGIAETVGSYVGIHGPVVTISTACAAGGNAIGHAADLIRSGKASVVLAGGADALSIVAVSGFHSLQSLSSEPCKPYSGDRDGLSLGEGAGILVLESEQHAAARGARIYAEVLEFGLSADGYHPTAPHPEGEGAARAIAMALNKSGVQPDAVDYINGHGTGTPKNDSAETMAIKRALGEDAANRTKVSSTKSMIGHLLGAAGAVEGIVTVLALHHQHIPPTANYTKPDPECDLDYTPNAAVQQNLTYAISNNFAFGGNNCCVVFQAYEPSASSKQEVEADSTDTTAASLQRERVVITGIAQISAAGTKISSLWDAIAVNDSNAANSLWTEALDANHNRTVVSKLTDYDSTQYISRKESRRMDTLGKLTVSVAMDALKDSELEVTEHNCNQVGVIFGTANGTMESLEQFYFPVLSEGAPAANPAHFPNTVFNQAAGQVAMHTGARGVSSTVVDGHASFSSALCMAYQHIQNKDAEAIVAIAADVLTPYVISGYKDSGLLLPYEAEGAVAPPVDQHGFVLGEGAVAVVVESLSHALARNATIYAEVSGYGRTFEASQVNAADSSFRKGSDYQAGLNSTGREEAGALTQSNRTAVAELATRSGLERAMLQALQGDCSEGEVESEDIVPDAIFIAQPAIDAAEPAEREAIEHVFADTPMLATCKHVIGEVQGAASGFQLLTALLSMQQGYLPQVHGSAVSLAEDVSLNHILVNGASLTGSYTSILLSKYE
;
A
#
# COMPACT_ATOMS: atom_id res chain seq x y z
N VAL A 1 15.75 -29.11 -10.36
CA VAL A 1 15.95 -27.66 -10.33
C VAL A 1 16.15 -27.28 -8.87
N SER A 2 17.32 -26.73 -8.50
CA SER A 2 17.61 -26.30 -7.13
C SER A 2 16.56 -25.28 -6.69
N ASN A 3 16.05 -25.45 -5.47
CA ASN A 3 15.08 -24.57 -4.79
C ASN A 3 15.68 -23.18 -4.46
N GLN A 4 16.19 -22.45 -5.48
CA GLN A 4 16.65 -21.08 -5.31
C GLN A 4 15.43 -20.17 -5.44
N LYS A 5 15.18 -19.32 -4.43
CA LYS A 5 14.21 -18.20 -4.51
C LYS A 5 14.41 -17.48 -5.85
N GLN A 6 13.32 -17.14 -6.52
CA GLN A 6 13.37 -16.39 -7.77
C GLN A 6 14.09 -15.06 -7.54
N LYS A 7 15.18 -14.80 -8.26
CA LYS A 7 15.93 -13.55 -8.18
C LYS A 7 15.14 -12.42 -8.81
N VAL A 8 15.18 -11.27 -8.15
CA VAL A 8 14.52 -10.04 -8.60
C VAL A 8 15.57 -9.02 -8.99
N VAL A 9 15.48 -8.51 -10.21
CA VAL A 9 16.46 -7.58 -10.80
C VAL A 9 15.82 -6.28 -11.22
N VAL A 10 16.59 -5.20 -11.16
CA VAL A 10 16.22 -3.87 -11.64
C VAL A 10 16.65 -3.74 -13.07
N THR A 11 15.69 -3.58 -14.00
CA THR A 11 15.97 -3.45 -15.42
C THR A 11 15.68 -2.07 -15.98
N GLY A 12 14.86 -1.28 -15.27
CA GLY A 12 14.53 0.09 -15.66
C GLY A 12 14.48 1.03 -14.46
N ILE A 13 14.83 2.27 -14.70
CA ILE A 13 14.81 3.34 -13.70
C ILE A 13 14.28 4.63 -14.32
N GLY A 14 13.47 5.36 -13.56
CA GLY A 14 13.01 6.69 -13.94
C GLY A 14 12.82 7.56 -12.71
N ALA A 15 13.20 8.84 -12.81
CA ALA A 15 13.12 9.76 -11.68
C ALA A 15 12.83 11.20 -12.13
N ILE A 16 12.09 11.90 -11.30
CA ILE A 16 11.91 13.36 -11.42
C ILE A 16 12.05 13.99 -10.03
N THR A 17 12.94 14.96 -9.89
CA THR A 17 13.24 15.63 -8.62
C THR A 17 13.63 17.09 -8.88
N ALA A 18 13.91 17.84 -7.83
CA ALA A 18 14.47 19.19 -7.93
C ALA A 18 15.82 19.25 -8.68
N LEU A 19 16.54 18.12 -8.83
CA LEU A 19 17.84 18.05 -9.52
C LEU A 19 17.74 17.65 -10.99
N GLY A 20 16.56 17.31 -11.48
CA GLY A 20 16.38 16.96 -12.88
C GLY A 20 15.10 16.18 -13.14
N LYS A 21 14.85 15.96 -14.43
CA LYS A 21 13.64 15.27 -14.96
C LYS A 21 13.94 13.85 -15.47
N SER A 22 15.12 13.33 -15.13
CA SER A 22 15.51 11.97 -15.43
C SER A 22 16.45 11.41 -14.35
N ALA A 23 16.53 10.09 -14.27
CA ALA A 23 17.44 9.40 -13.37
C ALA A 23 18.93 9.70 -13.69
N GLU A 24 19.26 9.95 -14.96
CA GLU A 24 20.61 10.33 -15.38
C GLU A 24 20.98 11.73 -14.88
N GLU A 25 20.09 12.72 -15.04
CA GLU A 25 20.28 14.08 -14.53
C GLU A 25 20.42 14.08 -12.99
N LEU A 26 19.55 13.34 -12.30
CA LEU A 26 19.64 13.14 -10.86
C LEU A 26 21.01 12.57 -10.47
N TRP A 27 21.45 11.49 -11.11
CA TRP A 27 22.72 10.83 -10.80
C TRP A 27 23.91 11.76 -10.95
N HIS A 28 23.99 12.47 -12.07
CA HIS A 28 25.07 13.42 -12.31
C HIS A 28 25.11 14.54 -11.26
N ALA A 29 23.97 15.08 -10.89
CA ALA A 29 23.88 16.15 -9.91
C ALA A 29 24.23 15.67 -8.48
N VAL A 30 23.78 14.48 -8.06
CA VAL A 30 24.10 13.96 -6.72
C VAL A 30 25.57 13.61 -6.58
N LEU A 31 26.25 13.12 -7.64
CA LEU A 31 27.68 12.90 -7.61
C LEU A 31 28.51 14.20 -7.45
N GLN A 32 28.00 15.30 -7.97
CA GLN A 32 28.63 16.61 -7.84
C GLN A 32 28.33 17.29 -6.50
N GLY A 33 27.46 16.72 -5.66
CA GLY A 33 26.98 17.36 -4.43
C GLY A 33 26.13 18.60 -4.69
N THR A 34 25.54 18.70 -5.90
CA THR A 34 24.65 19.81 -6.27
C THR A 34 23.37 19.70 -5.46
N HIS A 35 22.87 20.79 -4.89
CA HIS A 35 21.60 20.81 -4.19
C HIS A 35 20.51 21.54 -4.97
N GLY A 36 19.29 20.98 -4.96
CA GLY A 36 18.08 21.52 -5.57
C GLY A 36 17.13 22.21 -4.56
N ILE A 37 17.61 22.46 -3.34
CA ILE A 37 16.80 23.08 -2.27
C ILE A 37 16.88 24.59 -2.44
N HIS A 38 15.78 25.20 -2.88
CA HIS A 38 15.69 26.62 -3.20
C HIS A 38 14.38 27.22 -2.71
N GLN A 39 14.21 28.55 -2.90
CA GLN A 39 12.96 29.23 -2.60
C GLN A 39 11.77 28.56 -3.29
N VAL A 40 10.71 28.24 -2.54
CA VAL A 40 9.48 27.66 -3.04
C VAL A 40 8.67 28.70 -3.81
N GLU A 41 8.13 28.32 -4.95
CA GLU A 41 7.33 29.17 -5.83
C GLU A 41 5.87 28.71 -5.95
N SER A 42 5.62 27.40 -5.79
CA SER A 42 4.28 26.80 -5.96
C SER A 42 3.33 26.95 -4.75
N ILE A 43 3.87 27.38 -3.60
CA ILE A 43 3.13 27.56 -2.35
C ILE A 43 3.51 28.92 -1.75
N VAL A 44 2.51 29.65 -1.23
CA VAL A 44 2.73 30.89 -0.49
C VAL A 44 3.34 30.56 0.88
N MET A 45 4.57 30.98 1.11
CA MET A 45 5.37 30.65 2.31
C MET A 45 5.38 31.77 3.38
N ASP A 46 4.48 32.73 3.28
CA ASP A 46 4.39 33.83 4.26
C ASP A 46 4.01 33.32 5.65
N GLY A 47 4.79 33.66 6.65
CA GLY A 47 4.58 33.23 8.04
C GLY A 47 5.12 31.85 8.40
N TYR A 48 5.70 31.11 7.46
CA TYR A 48 6.38 29.83 7.74
C TYR A 48 7.83 30.06 8.18
N MET A 49 8.36 29.15 9.02
CA MET A 49 9.74 29.22 9.52
C MET A 49 10.79 28.95 8.41
N ALA A 50 10.41 28.25 7.37
CA ALA A 50 11.25 27.97 6.20
C ALA A 50 10.47 28.29 4.93
N SER A 51 11.17 28.83 3.93
CA SER A 51 10.61 29.15 2.61
C SER A 51 11.31 28.41 1.46
N ILE A 52 12.13 27.42 1.79
CA ILE A 52 12.91 26.62 0.85
C ILE A 52 12.48 25.17 0.85
N ALA A 53 12.53 24.54 -0.32
CA ALA A 53 12.32 23.10 -0.51
C ALA A 53 13.00 22.62 -1.79
N GLY A 54 13.10 21.31 -1.93
CA GLY A 54 13.46 20.64 -3.18
C GLY A 54 12.25 20.58 -4.13
N GLU A 55 11.91 21.72 -4.74
CA GLU A 55 10.77 21.86 -5.64
C GLU A 55 11.14 21.53 -7.09
N VAL A 56 10.34 20.76 -7.77
CA VAL A 56 10.48 20.50 -9.22
C VAL A 56 10.02 21.74 -9.97
N LYS A 57 10.93 22.41 -10.67
CA LYS A 57 10.68 23.73 -11.28
C LYS A 57 9.93 23.70 -12.62
N GLN A 58 9.75 22.52 -13.22
CA GLN A 58 9.05 22.38 -14.50
C GLN A 58 7.56 22.68 -14.34
N PRO A 59 6.97 23.47 -15.26
CA PRO A 59 5.52 23.68 -15.32
C PRO A 59 4.78 22.34 -15.50
N LEU A 60 3.55 22.26 -14.97
CA LEU A 60 2.74 21.03 -15.05
C LEU A 60 2.50 20.58 -16.50
N GLU A 61 2.36 21.54 -17.45
CA GLU A 61 2.16 21.26 -18.86
C GLU A 61 3.34 20.57 -19.53
N GLU A 62 4.57 20.80 -19.03
CA GLU A 62 5.79 20.13 -19.52
C GLU A 62 6.00 18.77 -18.86
N LEU A 63 5.33 18.52 -17.73
CA LEU A 63 5.37 17.27 -16.99
C LEU A 63 4.34 16.25 -17.48
N GLN A 64 3.35 16.70 -18.26
CA GLN A 64 2.32 15.79 -18.77
C GLN A 64 2.95 14.73 -19.68
N ALA A 65 2.78 13.48 -19.27
CA ALA A 65 2.97 12.34 -20.15
C ALA A 65 2.08 12.49 -21.37
N ALA A 66 2.41 11.93 -22.52
CA ALA A 66 1.82 12.12 -23.85
C ALA A 66 0.43 12.83 -23.86
N GLN A 67 0.13 13.66 -24.84
CA GLN A 67 -1.08 14.52 -24.95
C GLN A 67 -2.44 13.86 -24.60
N ALA A 68 -2.46 12.54 -24.44
CA ALA A 68 -3.63 11.72 -24.14
C ALA A 68 -4.02 11.72 -22.64
N PHE A 69 -3.12 12.08 -21.71
CA PHE A 69 -3.36 11.95 -20.27
C PHE A 69 -3.18 13.31 -19.59
N LYS A 70 -4.26 14.07 -19.53
CA LYS A 70 -4.25 15.35 -18.83
C LYS A 70 -4.68 15.16 -17.38
N THR A 71 -3.77 15.28 -16.44
CA THR A 71 -4.06 15.37 -15.01
C THR A 71 -3.68 16.75 -14.48
N ASN A 72 -4.47 17.27 -13.55
CA ASN A 72 -4.14 18.47 -12.82
C ASN A 72 -3.41 18.18 -11.50
N ASP A 73 -3.17 16.89 -11.20
CA ASP A 73 -2.44 16.45 -10.02
C ASP A 73 -0.94 16.34 -10.32
N ARG A 74 -0.14 17.01 -9.49
CA ARG A 74 1.30 17.12 -9.67
C ARG A 74 2.02 15.80 -9.33
N ALA A 75 1.58 15.09 -8.27
CA ALA A 75 2.18 13.81 -7.88
C ALA A 75 1.91 12.73 -8.94
N ILE A 76 0.68 12.70 -9.50
CA ILE A 76 0.33 11.81 -10.61
C ILE A 76 1.22 12.11 -11.83
N SER A 77 1.42 13.40 -12.16
CA SER A 77 2.28 13.80 -13.30
C SER A 77 3.73 13.34 -13.11
N PHE A 78 4.27 13.47 -11.90
CA PHE A 78 5.60 12.96 -11.56
C PHE A 78 5.69 11.43 -11.73
N ALA A 79 4.72 10.70 -11.18
CA ALA A 79 4.69 9.25 -11.26
C ALA A 79 4.62 8.75 -12.72
N LEU A 80 3.79 9.37 -13.56
CA LEU A 80 3.67 9.04 -14.99
C LEU A 80 4.98 9.27 -15.73
N ARG A 81 5.63 10.43 -15.51
CA ARG A 81 6.92 10.73 -16.16
C ARG A 81 8.04 9.77 -15.74
N ALA A 82 8.12 9.45 -14.43
CA ALA A 82 9.08 8.47 -13.93
C ALA A 82 8.78 7.06 -14.47
N ALA A 83 7.50 6.67 -14.59
CA ALA A 83 7.11 5.38 -15.15
C ALA A 83 7.47 5.27 -16.66
N GLU A 84 7.22 6.32 -17.44
CA GLU A 84 7.62 6.36 -18.88
C GLU A 84 9.14 6.18 -19.03
N GLU A 85 9.94 6.93 -18.27
CA GLU A 85 11.41 6.80 -18.31
C GLU A 85 11.84 5.39 -17.87
N ALA A 86 11.25 4.84 -16.79
CA ALA A 86 11.57 3.51 -16.28
C ALA A 86 11.31 2.42 -17.33
N LEU A 87 10.17 2.47 -18.01
CA LEU A 87 9.83 1.54 -19.10
C LEU A 87 10.75 1.72 -20.31
N GLN A 88 11.07 2.96 -20.67
CA GLN A 88 12.01 3.25 -21.76
C GLN A 88 13.41 2.72 -21.44
N THR A 89 13.94 2.93 -20.23
CA THR A 89 15.26 2.45 -19.81
C THR A 89 15.30 0.94 -19.66
N ALA A 90 14.15 0.31 -19.31
CA ALA A 90 13.99 -1.14 -19.32
C ALA A 90 13.92 -1.74 -20.75
N GLY A 91 13.61 -0.93 -21.76
CA GLY A 91 13.38 -1.41 -23.12
C GLY A 91 12.08 -2.22 -23.27
N LEU A 92 11.08 -2.00 -22.38
CA LEU A 92 9.79 -2.67 -22.41
C LEU A 92 8.80 -1.85 -23.23
N GLN A 93 8.37 -2.39 -24.36
CA GLN A 93 7.33 -1.80 -25.24
C GLN A 93 5.93 -2.35 -24.95
N GLN A 94 5.86 -3.54 -24.39
CA GLN A 94 4.63 -4.20 -23.94
C GLN A 94 4.92 -4.89 -22.63
N LEU A 95 3.96 -4.81 -21.71
CA LEU A 95 4.03 -5.48 -20.43
C LEU A 95 3.34 -6.85 -20.50
N PRO A 96 3.86 -7.87 -19.83
CA PRO A 96 3.14 -9.12 -19.57
C PRO A 96 1.79 -8.85 -18.89
N GLU A 97 0.81 -9.73 -19.08
CA GLU A 97 -0.53 -9.57 -18.49
C GLU A 97 -0.54 -9.65 -16.96
N ASP A 98 0.40 -10.41 -16.40
CA ASP A 98 0.58 -10.54 -14.95
C ASP A 98 1.35 -9.36 -14.33
N SER A 99 1.75 -8.37 -15.14
CA SER A 99 2.51 -7.22 -14.64
C SER A 99 1.76 -6.44 -13.58
N GLY A 100 2.49 -5.99 -12.57
CA GLY A 100 1.96 -5.23 -11.44
C GLY A 100 2.48 -3.80 -11.34
N CYS A 101 1.87 -3.03 -10.43
CA CYS A 101 2.28 -1.68 -10.08
C CYS A 101 2.15 -1.47 -8.58
N VAL A 102 3.23 -1.07 -7.89
CA VAL A 102 3.23 -0.80 -6.45
C VAL A 102 3.83 0.58 -6.20
N ILE A 103 3.00 1.51 -5.74
CA ILE A 103 3.40 2.89 -5.51
C ILE A 103 3.27 3.26 -4.03
N GLY A 104 4.36 3.79 -3.48
CA GLY A 104 4.40 4.40 -2.16
C GLY A 104 4.04 5.89 -2.23
N THR A 105 3.21 6.35 -1.31
CA THR A 105 2.90 7.77 -1.16
C THR A 105 2.58 8.11 0.30
N CYS A 106 2.92 9.29 0.72
CA CYS A 106 2.56 9.84 2.04
C CYS A 106 1.33 10.75 1.96
N LEU A 107 1.23 11.52 0.86
CA LEU A 107 0.23 12.55 0.68
C LEU A 107 -0.86 12.18 -0.33
N GLY A 108 -0.59 11.19 -1.20
CA GLY A 108 -1.55 10.79 -2.23
C GLY A 108 -2.07 11.97 -3.04
N GLY A 109 -3.39 12.12 -3.10
CA GLY A 109 -4.07 13.21 -3.79
C GLY A 109 -4.26 14.49 -2.96
N PHE A 110 -3.46 14.77 -1.92
CA PHE A 110 -3.66 15.96 -1.04
C PHE A 110 -3.66 17.26 -1.81
N LYS A 111 -2.83 17.42 -2.84
CA LYS A 111 -2.82 18.64 -3.65
C LYS A 111 -4.13 18.85 -4.40
N SER A 112 -4.74 17.78 -4.87
CA SER A 112 -6.07 17.80 -5.48
C SER A 112 -7.17 18.02 -4.43
N TRP A 113 -7.00 17.44 -3.22
CA TRP A 113 -7.90 17.66 -2.10
C TRP A 113 -7.89 19.12 -1.61
N GLU A 114 -6.73 19.75 -1.45
CA GLU A 114 -6.59 21.18 -1.14
C GLU A 114 -7.41 22.04 -2.11
N ARG A 115 -7.23 21.80 -3.42
CA ARG A 115 -7.98 22.52 -4.47
C ARG A 115 -9.49 22.26 -4.40
N TRP A 116 -9.89 21.01 -4.16
CA TRP A 116 -11.31 20.64 -4.05
C TRP A 116 -11.98 21.33 -2.86
N ILE A 117 -11.30 21.40 -1.71
CA ILE A 117 -11.78 22.12 -0.52
C ILE A 117 -11.91 23.63 -0.81
N GLU A 118 -10.91 24.25 -1.43
CA GLU A 118 -10.93 25.67 -1.80
C GLU A 118 -12.13 25.99 -2.71
N GLN A 119 -12.39 25.18 -3.72
CA GLN A 119 -13.53 25.33 -4.61
C GLN A 119 -14.87 25.19 -3.88
N LYS A 120 -14.98 24.19 -3.00
CA LYS A 120 -16.19 23.97 -2.17
C LYS A 120 -16.47 25.17 -1.27
N GLN A 121 -15.44 25.75 -0.62
CA GLN A 121 -15.61 26.92 0.23
C GLN A 121 -15.93 28.19 -0.56
N ALA A 122 -15.45 28.31 -1.78
CA ALA A 122 -15.80 29.40 -2.69
C ALA A 122 -17.23 29.30 -3.24
N GLY A 123 -17.93 28.21 -3.02
CA GLY A 123 -19.28 27.97 -3.56
C GLY A 123 -19.30 27.75 -5.07
N GLU A 124 -18.16 27.39 -5.66
CA GLU A 124 -18.04 27.08 -7.07
C GLU A 124 -18.66 25.69 -7.33
N GLN A 125 -19.80 25.68 -8.01
CA GLN A 125 -20.41 24.43 -8.52
C GLN A 125 -19.95 24.26 -9.97
N GLY A 126 -18.98 23.37 -10.21
CA GLY A 126 -18.46 23.12 -11.55
C GLY A 126 -18.67 21.68 -12.01
N GLU A 127 -18.86 21.48 -13.34
CA GLU A 127 -18.90 20.14 -13.96
C GLU A 127 -17.61 19.29 -13.71
N GLY A 128 -16.57 19.90 -13.10
CA GLY A 128 -15.30 19.24 -12.73
C GLY A 128 -15.23 18.63 -11.32
N GLU A 129 -16.24 18.82 -10.46
CA GLU A 129 -16.18 18.39 -9.04
C GLU A 129 -16.03 16.88 -8.87
N ALA A 130 -16.80 16.08 -9.61
CA ALA A 130 -16.70 14.62 -9.54
C ALA A 130 -15.34 14.11 -10.07
N GLY A 131 -14.78 14.75 -11.10
CA GLY A 131 -13.44 14.44 -11.61
C GLY A 131 -12.35 14.75 -10.62
N LEU A 132 -12.45 15.88 -9.92
CA LEU A 132 -11.47 16.28 -8.91
C LEU A 132 -11.51 15.39 -7.67
N TRP A 133 -12.71 15.01 -7.17
CA TRP A 133 -12.84 14.05 -6.08
C TRP A 133 -12.17 12.70 -6.38
N ARG A 134 -12.21 12.23 -7.64
CA ARG A 134 -11.51 11.01 -8.05
C ARG A 134 -9.98 11.13 -7.93
N GLN A 135 -9.40 12.30 -8.16
CA GLN A 135 -7.96 12.56 -8.00
C GLN A 135 -7.55 12.72 -6.52
N VAL A 136 -8.49 13.04 -5.63
CA VAL A 136 -8.26 13.15 -4.18
C VAL A 136 -7.91 11.81 -3.54
N ARG A 137 -8.35 10.70 -4.12
CA ARG A 137 -8.13 9.37 -3.53
C ARG A 137 -6.66 9.00 -3.51
N PHE A 138 -6.22 8.42 -2.40
CA PHE A 138 -4.82 8.03 -2.18
C PHE A 138 -4.31 6.98 -3.17
N ASN A 139 -5.15 6.00 -3.53
CA ASN A 139 -4.83 4.99 -4.52
C ASN A 139 -4.78 5.53 -5.97
N GLY A 140 -5.20 6.76 -6.19
CA GLY A 140 -5.28 7.39 -7.50
C GLY A 140 -3.95 7.43 -8.27
N ILE A 141 -2.80 7.54 -7.58
CA ILE A 141 -1.48 7.57 -8.25
C ILE A 141 -1.17 6.20 -8.87
N ALA A 142 -1.24 5.12 -8.07
CA ALA A 142 -0.93 3.76 -8.54
C ALA A 142 -1.90 3.30 -9.64
N GLU A 143 -3.20 3.56 -9.46
CA GLU A 143 -4.23 3.21 -10.44
C GLU A 143 -4.08 4.00 -11.75
N THR A 144 -3.70 5.27 -11.66
CA THR A 144 -3.47 6.08 -12.86
C THR A 144 -2.25 5.59 -13.63
N VAL A 145 -1.14 5.30 -12.95
CA VAL A 145 0.04 4.70 -13.58
C VAL A 145 -0.32 3.35 -14.19
N GLY A 146 -0.98 2.45 -13.42
CA GLY A 146 -1.41 1.14 -13.90
C GLY A 146 -2.31 1.20 -15.14
N SER A 147 -3.31 2.10 -15.13
CA SER A 147 -4.19 2.33 -16.28
C SER A 147 -3.45 2.87 -17.50
N TYR A 148 -2.52 3.81 -17.27
CA TYR A 148 -1.75 4.44 -18.34
C TYR A 148 -0.85 3.46 -19.07
N VAL A 149 -0.13 2.61 -18.32
CA VAL A 149 0.81 1.63 -18.90
C VAL A 149 0.17 0.29 -19.25
N GLY A 150 -1.11 0.07 -18.93
CA GLY A 150 -1.85 -1.15 -19.27
C GLY A 150 -1.55 -2.32 -18.34
N ILE A 151 -1.50 -2.09 -17.03
CA ILE A 151 -1.38 -3.15 -16.01
C ILE A 151 -2.70 -3.91 -15.88
N HIS A 152 -2.61 -5.24 -15.77
CA HIS A 152 -3.73 -6.14 -15.48
C HIS A 152 -3.53 -7.00 -14.22
N GLY A 153 -2.31 -7.15 -13.75
CA GLY A 153 -1.98 -7.80 -12.48
C GLY A 153 -2.20 -6.87 -11.28
N PRO A 154 -1.51 -7.11 -10.15
CA PRO A 154 -1.72 -6.36 -8.91
C PRO A 154 -1.38 -4.87 -9.03
N VAL A 155 -2.30 -3.99 -8.65
CA VAL A 155 -2.05 -2.55 -8.43
C VAL A 155 -2.23 -2.27 -6.94
N VAL A 156 -1.20 -1.68 -6.30
CA VAL A 156 -1.12 -1.53 -4.84
C VAL A 156 -0.64 -0.13 -4.49
N THR A 157 -1.33 0.51 -3.56
CA THR A 157 -0.85 1.75 -2.94
C THR A 157 -0.42 1.50 -1.50
N ILE A 158 0.83 1.81 -1.19
CA ILE A 158 1.39 1.72 0.16
C ILE A 158 1.53 3.12 0.75
N SER A 159 1.00 3.33 1.96
CA SER A 159 1.08 4.61 2.66
C SER A 159 1.65 4.44 4.08
N THR A 160 2.96 4.16 4.12
CA THR A 160 3.74 4.08 5.37
C THR A 160 4.59 5.33 5.59
N ALA A 161 3.99 6.51 5.30
CA ALA A 161 4.65 7.80 5.38
C ALA A 161 6.02 7.80 4.66
N CYS A 162 7.10 8.24 5.31
CA CYS A 162 8.43 8.35 4.69
C CYS A 162 9.05 7.01 4.25
N ALA A 163 8.55 5.87 4.75
CA ALA A 163 9.01 4.54 4.38
C ALA A 163 8.24 3.93 3.18
N ALA A 164 7.23 4.63 2.65
CA ALA A 164 6.31 4.07 1.67
C ALA A 164 7.01 3.60 0.37
N GLY A 165 7.95 4.38 -0.16
CA GLY A 165 8.69 4.03 -1.38
C GLY A 165 9.58 2.80 -1.22
N GLY A 166 10.29 2.68 -0.08
CA GLY A 166 11.10 1.48 0.23
C GLY A 166 10.23 0.24 0.42
N ASN A 167 9.11 0.39 1.13
CA ASN A 167 8.13 -0.69 1.34
C ASN A 167 7.50 -1.13 0.00
N ALA A 168 7.21 -0.19 -0.92
CA ALA A 168 6.71 -0.49 -2.25
C ALA A 168 7.71 -1.33 -3.07
N ILE A 169 9.02 -1.03 -3.02
CA ILE A 169 10.07 -1.82 -3.68
C ILE A 169 10.11 -3.24 -3.09
N GLY A 170 10.08 -3.35 -1.76
CA GLY A 170 10.09 -4.65 -1.06
C GLY A 170 8.87 -5.51 -1.43
N HIS A 171 7.66 -4.95 -1.34
CA HIS A 171 6.43 -5.67 -1.68
C HIS A 171 6.38 -6.08 -3.16
N ALA A 172 6.82 -5.21 -4.07
CA ALA A 172 6.92 -5.54 -5.50
C ALA A 172 7.89 -6.72 -5.75
N ALA A 173 9.01 -6.76 -5.03
CA ALA A 173 9.93 -7.90 -5.11
C ALA A 173 9.26 -9.20 -4.60
N ASP A 174 8.44 -9.13 -3.56
CA ASP A 174 7.71 -10.30 -3.06
C ASP A 174 6.62 -10.80 -4.03
N LEU A 175 5.93 -9.90 -4.75
CA LEU A 175 5.01 -10.28 -5.82
C LEU A 175 5.71 -11.09 -6.93
N ILE A 176 6.95 -10.71 -7.29
CA ILE A 176 7.74 -11.44 -8.28
C ILE A 176 8.20 -12.79 -7.70
N ARG A 177 8.75 -12.82 -6.47
CA ARG A 177 9.23 -14.06 -5.83
C ARG A 177 8.15 -15.09 -5.62
N SER A 178 6.93 -14.65 -5.32
CA SER A 178 5.75 -15.51 -5.16
C SER A 178 5.13 -15.97 -6.49
N GLY A 179 5.63 -15.45 -7.63
CA GLY A 179 5.08 -15.76 -8.96
C GLY A 179 3.72 -15.10 -9.26
N LYS A 180 3.34 -14.08 -8.48
CA LYS A 180 2.10 -13.32 -8.70
C LYS A 180 2.24 -12.25 -9.81
N ALA A 181 3.49 -11.89 -10.15
CA ALA A 181 3.82 -11.01 -11.26
C ALA A 181 5.22 -11.35 -11.82
N SER A 182 5.42 -11.20 -13.12
CA SER A 182 6.74 -11.35 -13.75
C SER A 182 7.49 -10.03 -13.89
N VAL A 183 6.75 -8.92 -13.98
CA VAL A 183 7.25 -7.54 -14.06
C VAL A 183 6.44 -6.65 -13.14
N VAL A 184 7.08 -5.80 -12.33
CA VAL A 184 6.39 -4.84 -11.46
C VAL A 184 7.04 -3.46 -11.57
N LEU A 185 6.22 -2.43 -11.81
CA LEU A 185 6.62 -1.05 -11.63
C LEU A 185 6.53 -0.72 -10.14
N ALA A 186 7.65 -0.43 -9.51
CA ALA A 186 7.75 -0.21 -8.07
C ALA A 186 8.37 1.15 -7.75
N GLY A 187 7.79 1.91 -6.86
CA GLY A 187 8.39 3.18 -6.50
C GLY A 187 7.52 4.06 -5.61
N GLY A 188 7.63 5.38 -5.80
CA GLY A 188 6.84 6.32 -5.01
C GLY A 188 6.78 7.70 -5.64
N ALA A 189 5.73 8.46 -5.29
CA ALA A 189 5.50 9.83 -5.76
C ALA A 189 4.79 10.65 -4.69
N ASP A 190 5.27 11.88 -4.47
CA ASP A 190 4.61 12.90 -3.66
C ASP A 190 4.88 14.30 -4.21
N ALA A 191 3.92 15.21 -4.03
CA ALA A 191 4.05 16.63 -4.36
C ALA A 191 4.05 17.47 -3.08
N LEU A 192 4.70 18.64 -3.13
CA LEU A 192 4.63 19.64 -2.05
C LEU A 192 3.18 20.09 -1.84
N SER A 193 2.72 20.04 -0.60
CA SER A 193 1.39 20.47 -0.18
C SER A 193 1.47 21.43 1.00
N ILE A 194 0.45 22.29 1.14
CA ILE A 194 0.37 23.22 2.28
C ILE A 194 0.16 22.45 3.59
N VAL A 195 -0.52 21.30 3.54
CA VAL A 195 -0.71 20.41 4.70
C VAL A 195 0.64 19.93 5.23
N ALA A 196 1.53 19.42 4.35
CA ALA A 196 2.85 18.94 4.76
C ALA A 196 3.72 20.09 5.29
N VAL A 197 3.80 21.22 4.57
CA VAL A 197 4.58 22.39 4.99
C VAL A 197 4.11 22.90 6.36
N SER A 198 2.78 23.08 6.54
CA SER A 198 2.18 23.52 7.80
C SER A 198 2.42 22.54 8.94
N GLY A 199 2.36 21.24 8.63
CA GLY A 199 2.56 20.21 9.61
C GLY A 199 3.98 20.22 10.18
N PHE A 200 4.99 20.17 9.34
CA PHE A 200 6.40 20.21 9.77
C PHE A 200 6.79 21.57 10.37
N HIS A 201 6.17 22.67 9.91
CA HIS A 201 6.28 23.98 10.55
C HIS A 201 5.75 23.93 11.99
N SER A 202 4.55 23.39 12.21
CA SER A 202 3.94 23.29 13.54
C SER A 202 4.76 22.46 14.52
N LEU A 203 5.47 21.42 14.01
CA LEU A 203 6.39 20.60 14.81
C LEU A 203 7.78 21.25 14.99
N GLN A 204 8.02 22.43 14.42
CA GLN A 204 9.32 23.10 14.45
C GLN A 204 10.46 22.21 13.93
N SER A 205 10.20 21.47 12.87
CA SER A 205 11.12 20.44 12.32
C SER A 205 11.73 20.87 10.98
N LEU A 206 11.39 22.04 10.44
CA LEU A 206 11.95 22.58 9.20
C LEU A 206 13.23 23.39 9.47
N SER A 207 14.23 23.21 8.62
CA SER A 207 15.41 24.08 8.57
C SER A 207 15.17 25.28 7.65
N SER A 208 15.63 26.46 8.05
CA SER A 208 15.61 27.66 7.20
C SER A 208 16.75 27.71 6.16
N GLU A 209 17.72 26.81 6.26
CA GLU A 209 18.82 26.57 5.32
C GLU A 209 18.67 25.17 4.74
N PRO A 210 19.38 24.81 3.64
CA PRO A 210 19.42 23.42 3.18
C PRO A 210 19.83 22.47 4.30
N CYS A 211 19.06 21.40 4.49
CA CYS A 211 19.27 20.46 5.60
C CYS A 211 20.69 19.87 5.62
N LYS A 212 21.18 19.60 6.83
CA LYS A 212 22.57 19.17 7.11
C LYS A 212 22.58 17.79 7.79
N PRO A 213 22.22 16.71 7.10
CA PRO A 213 22.16 15.40 7.73
C PRO A 213 23.48 15.03 8.42
N TYR A 214 23.36 14.49 9.63
CA TYR A 214 24.45 14.03 10.51
C TYR A 214 25.45 15.12 10.95
N SER A 215 25.32 16.36 10.52
CA SER A 215 26.19 17.46 10.94
C SER A 215 25.84 17.92 12.35
N GLY A 216 26.85 18.31 13.12
CA GLY A 216 26.67 18.76 14.51
C GLY A 216 25.95 20.10 14.68
N ASP A 217 25.65 20.81 13.59
CA ASP A 217 24.85 22.02 13.55
C ASP A 217 23.54 21.85 12.76
N ARG A 218 23.09 20.58 12.58
CA ARG A 218 21.77 20.28 12.01
C ARG A 218 20.67 20.81 12.90
N ASP A 219 19.62 21.38 12.32
CA ASP A 219 18.51 22.02 13.02
C ASP A 219 17.11 21.60 12.53
N GLY A 220 17.05 20.83 11.43
CA GLY A 220 15.79 20.41 10.84
C GLY A 220 15.95 19.83 9.44
N LEU A 221 14.84 19.44 8.86
CA LEU A 221 14.76 18.92 7.50
C LEU A 221 14.39 20.00 6.50
N SER A 222 14.71 19.79 5.24
CA SER A 222 14.10 20.49 4.10
C SER A 222 13.12 19.55 3.42
N LEU A 223 11.91 20.02 3.09
CA LEU A 223 10.95 19.24 2.28
C LEU A 223 11.40 19.18 0.82
N GLY A 224 10.86 18.20 0.09
CA GLY A 224 11.03 18.08 -1.35
C GLY A 224 9.84 17.37 -1.99
N GLU A 225 9.79 17.36 -3.32
CA GLU A 225 8.79 16.67 -4.13
C GLU A 225 9.44 15.92 -5.29
N GLY A 226 8.71 14.96 -5.85
CA GLY A 226 9.15 14.21 -7.02
C GLY A 226 8.61 12.79 -7.05
N ALA A 227 9.18 11.98 -7.93
CA ALA A 227 8.89 10.56 -8.04
C ALA A 227 10.15 9.77 -8.43
N GLY A 228 10.16 8.49 -8.02
CA GLY A 228 11.10 7.50 -8.50
C GLY A 228 10.38 6.20 -8.79
N ILE A 229 10.60 5.61 -9.96
CA ILE A 229 10.03 4.32 -10.38
C ILE A 229 11.15 3.40 -10.85
N LEU A 230 11.13 2.18 -10.35
CA LEU A 230 11.97 1.06 -10.78
C LEU A 230 11.10 0.07 -11.55
N VAL A 231 11.61 -0.52 -12.62
CA VAL A 231 11.08 -1.74 -13.22
C VAL A 231 11.82 -2.91 -12.59
N LEU A 232 11.08 -3.71 -11.83
CA LEU A 232 11.56 -4.95 -11.25
C LEU A 232 11.08 -6.13 -12.11
N GLU A 233 11.97 -7.07 -12.36
CA GLU A 233 11.67 -8.29 -13.12
C GLU A 233 12.28 -9.51 -12.44
N SER A 234 11.71 -10.70 -12.71
CA SER A 234 12.45 -11.92 -12.44
C SER A 234 13.71 -11.99 -13.31
N GLU A 235 14.83 -12.48 -12.79
CA GLU A 235 16.07 -12.65 -13.56
C GLU A 235 15.81 -13.47 -14.83
N GLN A 236 14.96 -14.50 -14.75
CA GLN A 236 14.60 -15.34 -15.87
C GLN A 236 13.91 -14.54 -17.00
N HIS A 237 12.94 -13.70 -16.68
CA HIS A 237 12.23 -12.85 -17.65
C HIS A 237 13.20 -11.82 -18.27
N ALA A 238 14.01 -11.15 -17.43
CA ALA A 238 14.99 -10.18 -17.88
C ALA A 238 16.03 -10.80 -18.83
N ALA A 239 16.55 -11.99 -18.48
CA ALA A 239 17.53 -12.72 -19.29
C ALA A 239 16.94 -13.20 -20.62
N ALA A 240 15.68 -13.70 -20.63
CA ALA A 240 15.00 -14.18 -21.83
C ALA A 240 14.85 -13.09 -22.91
N ARG A 241 14.73 -11.82 -22.51
CA ARG A 241 14.62 -10.68 -23.43
C ARG A 241 15.93 -9.91 -23.62
N GLY A 242 17.04 -10.35 -22.99
CA GLY A 242 18.34 -9.70 -23.06
C GLY A 242 18.36 -8.30 -22.42
N ALA A 243 17.62 -8.11 -21.34
CA ALA A 243 17.54 -6.84 -20.64
C ALA A 243 18.89 -6.39 -20.06
N ARG A 244 19.12 -5.09 -20.02
CA ARG A 244 20.14 -4.51 -19.14
C ARG A 244 19.69 -4.67 -17.69
N ILE A 245 20.58 -5.11 -16.82
CA ILE A 245 20.34 -5.22 -15.38
C ILE A 245 21.24 -4.22 -14.65
N TYR A 246 20.65 -3.40 -13.78
CA TYR A 246 21.36 -2.40 -12.99
C TYR A 246 21.87 -2.97 -11.66
N ALA A 247 21.02 -3.72 -10.97
CA ALA A 247 21.29 -4.34 -9.67
C ALA A 247 20.26 -5.46 -9.40
N GLU A 248 20.54 -6.27 -8.37
CA GLU A 248 19.58 -7.24 -7.81
C GLU A 248 18.94 -6.66 -6.53
N VAL A 249 17.63 -6.85 -6.34
CA VAL A 249 16.93 -6.59 -5.09
C VAL A 249 16.95 -7.90 -4.28
N LEU A 250 17.77 -7.98 -3.25
CA LEU A 250 17.92 -9.21 -2.49
C LEU A 250 16.77 -9.46 -1.53
N GLU A 251 16.51 -8.55 -0.62
CA GLU A 251 15.44 -8.67 0.39
C GLU A 251 15.12 -7.32 1.01
N PHE A 252 14.09 -7.30 1.83
CA PHE A 252 13.74 -6.16 2.65
C PHE A 252 13.31 -6.58 4.05
N GLY A 253 13.35 -5.64 4.98
CA GLY A 253 12.90 -5.83 6.35
C GLY A 253 12.01 -4.69 6.79
N LEU A 254 10.96 -5.03 7.52
CA LEU A 254 9.98 -4.10 8.09
C LEU A 254 9.91 -4.28 9.61
N SER A 255 9.65 -3.19 10.33
CA SER A 255 9.36 -3.24 11.76
C SER A 255 8.53 -2.04 12.21
N ALA A 256 7.92 -2.16 13.40
CA ALA A 256 7.32 -1.02 14.08
C ALA A 256 8.14 -0.65 15.32
N ASP A 257 8.33 0.66 15.60
CA ASP A 257 8.93 1.11 16.86
C ASP A 257 8.04 0.83 18.07
N GLY A 258 6.71 1.00 17.90
CA GLY A 258 5.75 0.92 19.01
C GLY A 258 6.07 1.88 20.16
N TYR A 259 6.63 3.06 19.86
CA TYR A 259 7.22 3.96 20.85
C TYR A 259 6.51 5.32 20.94
N HIS A 260 6.45 6.05 19.83
CA HIS A 260 5.90 7.43 19.79
C HIS A 260 5.35 7.77 18.41
N PRO A 261 4.30 8.63 18.29
CA PRO A 261 3.70 8.97 17.02
C PRO A 261 4.66 9.59 15.98
N THR A 262 5.62 10.40 16.41
CA THR A 262 6.50 11.18 15.51
C THR A 262 8.00 11.07 15.81
N ALA A 263 8.39 10.62 17.01
CA ALA A 263 9.79 10.50 17.37
C ALA A 263 10.26 9.05 17.22
N PRO A 264 11.43 8.80 16.62
CA PRO A 264 12.01 7.46 16.59
C PRO A 264 12.37 6.98 18.00
N HIS A 265 12.51 5.66 18.16
CA HIS A 265 13.06 5.12 19.41
C HIS A 265 14.49 5.64 19.61
N PRO A 266 14.83 6.28 20.75
CA PRO A 266 16.11 6.98 20.93
C PRO A 266 17.35 6.09 20.71
N GLU A 267 17.23 4.79 21.02
CA GLU A 267 18.27 3.80 20.81
C GLU A 267 18.20 3.11 19.44
N GLY A 268 17.33 3.55 18.52
CA GLY A 268 17.20 3.02 17.17
C GLY A 268 16.76 1.55 17.10
N GLU A 269 16.06 1.03 18.12
CA GLU A 269 15.73 -0.40 18.20
C GLU A 269 14.89 -0.89 17.02
N GLY A 270 13.81 -0.18 16.66
CA GLY A 270 12.95 -0.58 15.55
C GLY A 270 13.72 -0.56 14.23
N ALA A 271 14.40 0.53 13.94
CA ALA A 271 15.22 0.67 12.74
C ALA A 271 16.30 -0.44 12.66
N ALA A 272 16.96 -0.76 13.77
CA ALA A 272 17.93 -1.87 13.83
C ALA A 272 17.30 -3.22 13.50
N ARG A 273 16.04 -3.48 13.95
CA ARG A 273 15.32 -4.72 13.63
C ARG A 273 15.00 -4.81 12.14
N ALA A 274 14.56 -3.72 11.50
CA ALA A 274 14.31 -3.70 10.05
C ALA A 274 15.59 -3.99 9.26
N ILE A 275 16.73 -3.36 9.61
CA ILE A 275 18.03 -3.64 8.99
C ILE A 275 18.44 -5.11 9.20
N ALA A 276 18.38 -5.60 10.44
CA ALA A 276 18.74 -6.97 10.77
C ALA A 276 17.86 -8.00 10.05
N MET A 277 16.54 -7.77 9.96
CA MET A 277 15.62 -8.62 9.19
C MET A 277 16.02 -8.68 7.72
N ALA A 278 16.26 -7.54 7.08
CA ALA A 278 16.65 -7.46 5.68
C ALA A 278 17.97 -8.21 5.39
N LEU A 279 18.98 -8.03 6.26
CA LEU A 279 20.27 -8.73 6.15
C LEU A 279 20.13 -10.24 6.38
N ASN A 280 19.40 -10.65 7.39
CA ASN A 280 19.19 -12.07 7.69
C ASN A 280 18.46 -12.79 6.55
N LYS A 281 17.39 -12.17 6.00
CA LYS A 281 16.64 -12.72 4.87
C LYS A 281 17.48 -12.83 3.59
N SER A 282 18.34 -11.83 3.35
CA SER A 282 19.24 -11.81 2.20
C SER A 282 20.45 -12.72 2.34
N GLY A 283 20.77 -13.18 3.56
CA GLY A 283 21.98 -13.92 3.88
C GLY A 283 23.25 -13.08 3.84
N VAL A 284 23.13 -11.75 3.72
CA VAL A 284 24.26 -10.82 3.71
C VAL A 284 24.80 -10.64 5.12
N GLN A 285 26.10 -10.88 5.30
CA GLN A 285 26.73 -10.66 6.59
C GLN A 285 26.86 -9.15 6.86
N PRO A 286 26.70 -8.70 8.11
CA PRO A 286 26.77 -7.28 8.45
C PRO A 286 28.07 -6.59 8.02
N ASP A 287 29.19 -7.28 8.05
CA ASP A 287 30.52 -6.78 7.66
C ASP A 287 30.75 -6.73 6.14
N ALA A 288 29.84 -7.29 5.35
CA ALA A 288 29.86 -7.24 3.89
C ALA A 288 29.09 -6.04 3.31
N VAL A 289 28.39 -5.24 4.13
CA VAL A 289 27.69 -4.04 3.67
C VAL A 289 28.69 -2.92 3.36
N ASP A 290 28.79 -2.53 2.10
CA ASP A 290 29.74 -1.51 1.63
C ASP A 290 29.19 -0.09 1.78
N TYR A 291 27.88 0.09 1.55
CA TYR A 291 27.24 1.41 1.47
C TYR A 291 25.82 1.40 2.07
N ILE A 292 25.48 2.49 2.75
CA ILE A 292 24.14 2.78 3.27
C ILE A 292 23.68 4.12 2.72
N ASN A 293 22.56 4.12 1.96
CA ASN A 293 21.79 5.31 1.73
C ASN A 293 20.89 5.50 2.95
N GLY A 294 21.30 6.39 3.84
CA GLY A 294 20.66 6.59 5.13
C GLY A 294 19.36 7.41 5.02
N HIS A 295 18.50 7.21 5.99
CA HIS A 295 17.30 8.06 6.12
C HIS A 295 17.67 9.53 6.37
N GLY A 296 18.70 9.82 7.14
CA GLY A 296 19.41 11.09 7.31
C GLY A 296 18.62 12.35 6.96
N THR A 297 17.75 12.80 7.84
CA THR A 297 16.84 13.93 7.58
C THR A 297 17.43 15.30 7.91
N GLY A 298 18.51 15.34 8.68
CA GLY A 298 19.05 16.57 9.26
C GLY A 298 18.33 16.99 10.55
N THR A 299 17.44 16.15 11.09
CA THR A 299 16.81 16.41 12.40
C THR A 299 17.64 15.82 13.54
N PRO A 300 17.77 16.50 14.67
CA PRO A 300 18.61 16.03 15.78
C PRO A 300 18.26 14.61 16.24
N LYS A 301 16.98 14.27 16.37
CA LYS A 301 16.52 12.98 16.92
C LYS A 301 16.69 11.82 15.94
N ASN A 302 16.40 12.04 14.65
CA ASN A 302 16.49 10.97 13.68
C ASN A 302 17.94 10.54 13.45
N ASP A 303 18.81 11.49 13.19
CA ASP A 303 20.16 11.18 12.73
C ASP A 303 20.99 10.46 13.83
N SER A 304 20.81 10.84 15.10
CA SER A 304 21.43 10.10 16.22
C SER A 304 20.82 8.71 16.43
N ALA A 305 19.48 8.57 16.33
CA ALA A 305 18.82 7.27 16.44
C ALA A 305 19.19 6.31 15.31
N GLU A 306 19.32 6.82 14.06
CA GLU A 306 19.78 6.04 12.92
C GLU A 306 21.23 5.58 13.08
N THR A 307 22.12 6.45 13.56
CA THR A 307 23.49 6.08 13.90
C THR A 307 23.54 4.90 14.86
N MET A 308 22.73 4.97 15.92
CA MET A 308 22.61 3.86 16.89
C MET A 308 22.02 2.59 16.25
N ALA A 309 21.03 2.74 15.37
CA ALA A 309 20.40 1.61 14.68
C ALA A 309 21.42 0.87 13.78
N ILE A 310 22.22 1.61 13.00
CA ILE A 310 23.27 1.06 12.14
C ILE A 310 24.30 0.30 12.99
N LYS A 311 24.78 0.89 14.07
CA LYS A 311 25.72 0.24 14.99
C LYS A 311 25.16 -1.03 15.63
N ARG A 312 23.89 -1.01 16.04
CA ARG A 312 23.22 -2.20 16.59
C ARG A 312 23.05 -3.32 15.57
N ALA A 313 22.70 -2.98 14.34
CA ALA A 313 22.42 -3.97 13.29
C ALA A 313 23.69 -4.57 12.70
N LEU A 314 24.73 -3.74 12.46
CA LEU A 314 25.97 -4.19 11.83
C LEU A 314 27.06 -4.59 12.84
N GLY A 315 26.99 -4.07 14.08
CA GLY A 315 28.08 -4.11 15.05
C GLY A 315 29.06 -2.94 14.84
N GLU A 316 29.71 -2.48 15.90
CA GLU A 316 30.58 -1.29 15.91
C GLU A 316 31.68 -1.35 14.83
N ASP A 317 32.38 -2.47 14.70
CA ASP A 317 33.50 -2.61 13.76
C ASP A 317 33.06 -2.55 12.31
N ALA A 318 31.93 -3.16 11.95
CA ALA A 318 31.40 -3.13 10.60
C ALA A 318 30.80 -1.74 10.29
N ALA A 319 30.01 -1.16 11.20
CA ALA A 319 29.43 0.16 11.04
C ALA A 319 30.49 1.25 10.79
N ASN A 320 31.63 1.20 11.51
CA ASN A 320 32.76 2.14 11.33
C ASN A 320 33.49 2.00 9.98
N ARG A 321 33.32 0.88 9.28
CA ARG A 321 33.90 0.69 7.94
C ARG A 321 32.97 1.00 6.80
N THR A 322 31.66 0.92 7.07
CA THR A 322 30.61 1.14 6.08
C THR A 322 30.45 2.62 5.78
N LYS A 323 30.38 2.98 4.50
CA LYS A 323 30.08 4.36 4.10
C LYS A 323 28.59 4.63 4.18
N VAL A 324 28.23 5.78 4.72
CA VAL A 324 26.85 6.25 4.79
C VAL A 324 26.73 7.55 4.01
N SER A 325 25.62 7.79 3.32
CA SER A 325 25.31 9.14 2.85
C SER A 325 23.79 9.39 2.85
N SER A 326 23.38 10.66 2.87
CA SER A 326 21.99 11.06 2.74
C SER A 326 21.74 11.88 1.48
N THR A 327 20.96 11.31 0.57
CA THR A 327 20.49 11.97 -0.65
C THR A 327 19.62 13.20 -0.34
N LYS A 328 18.94 13.20 0.81
CA LYS A 328 18.06 14.31 1.26
C LYS A 328 18.81 15.63 1.42
N SER A 329 20.12 15.61 1.68
CA SER A 329 20.95 16.81 1.73
C SER A 329 20.92 17.63 0.44
N MET A 330 20.57 17.01 -0.70
CA MET A 330 20.60 17.60 -2.03
C MET A 330 19.20 17.84 -2.62
N ILE A 331 18.24 16.95 -2.36
CA ILE A 331 16.89 17.02 -2.95
C ILE A 331 15.79 17.37 -1.94
N GLY A 332 16.11 17.44 -0.64
CA GLY A 332 15.13 17.52 0.43
C GLY A 332 14.46 16.17 0.72
N HIS A 333 13.53 16.15 1.64
CA HIS A 333 12.76 14.97 2.04
C HIS A 333 11.51 14.84 1.16
N LEU A 334 11.51 13.89 0.23
CA LEU A 334 10.43 13.65 -0.73
C LEU A 334 9.26 12.84 -0.14
N LEU A 335 9.12 12.78 1.18
CA LEU A 335 8.05 12.08 1.89
C LEU A 335 7.92 10.62 1.44
N GLY A 336 6.76 10.18 0.92
CA GLY A 336 6.56 8.82 0.46
C GLY A 336 7.36 8.43 -0.79
N ALA A 337 7.77 9.41 -1.60
CA ALA A 337 8.67 9.18 -2.73
C ALA A 337 10.14 9.00 -2.32
N ALA A 338 10.50 9.37 -1.08
CA ALA A 338 11.91 9.40 -0.64
C ALA A 338 12.60 8.05 -0.83
N GLY A 339 12.01 6.98 -0.27
CA GLY A 339 12.61 5.64 -0.36
C GLY A 339 12.76 5.10 -1.78
N ALA A 340 11.90 5.52 -2.70
CA ALA A 340 11.99 5.14 -4.10
C ALA A 340 13.15 5.83 -4.81
N VAL A 341 13.29 7.15 -4.66
CA VAL A 341 14.42 7.91 -5.24
C VAL A 341 15.74 7.51 -4.61
N GLU A 342 15.77 7.30 -3.30
CA GLU A 342 16.96 6.82 -2.57
C GLU A 342 17.33 5.38 -2.98
N GLY A 343 16.34 4.51 -3.24
CA GLY A 343 16.54 3.20 -3.85
C GLY A 343 17.20 3.30 -5.24
N ILE A 344 16.73 4.22 -6.09
CA ILE A 344 17.34 4.50 -7.41
C ILE A 344 18.78 4.96 -7.24
N VAL A 345 19.07 5.91 -6.35
CA VAL A 345 20.44 6.39 -6.09
C VAL A 345 21.33 5.24 -5.58
N THR A 346 20.80 4.33 -4.74
CA THR A 346 21.52 3.16 -4.24
C THR A 346 21.83 2.17 -5.37
N VAL A 347 20.88 1.90 -6.26
CA VAL A 347 21.05 1.06 -7.46
C VAL A 347 22.12 1.67 -8.39
N LEU A 348 22.07 2.98 -8.62
CA LEU A 348 23.06 3.68 -9.44
C LEU A 348 24.44 3.72 -8.80
N ALA A 349 24.53 3.81 -7.46
CA ALA A 349 25.79 3.71 -6.73
C ALA A 349 26.46 2.35 -6.96
N LEU A 350 25.70 1.25 -6.84
CA LEU A 350 26.16 -0.10 -7.16
C LEU A 350 26.55 -0.24 -8.64
N HIS A 351 25.75 0.30 -9.56
CA HIS A 351 26.00 0.20 -11.00
C HIS A 351 27.27 0.94 -11.45
N HIS A 352 27.47 2.14 -10.90
CA HIS A 352 28.60 3.01 -11.26
C HIS A 352 29.79 2.90 -10.33
N GLN A 353 29.70 2.12 -9.23
CA GLN A 353 30.74 1.94 -8.24
C GLN A 353 31.21 3.28 -7.62
N HIS A 354 30.26 4.17 -7.33
CA HIS A 354 30.48 5.47 -6.71
C HIS A 354 29.44 5.73 -5.61
N ILE A 355 29.89 6.27 -4.49
CA ILE A 355 29.05 6.68 -3.37
C ILE A 355 28.83 8.20 -3.45
N PRO A 356 27.59 8.69 -3.57
CA PRO A 356 27.33 10.13 -3.55
C PRO A 356 27.56 10.71 -2.15
N PRO A 357 27.86 12.03 -2.04
CA PRO A 357 28.13 12.65 -0.75
C PRO A 357 26.87 12.94 0.06
N THR A 358 27.06 13.12 1.36
CA THR A 358 26.18 13.96 2.17
C THR A 358 26.60 15.41 1.98
N ALA A 359 25.83 16.19 1.24
CA ALA A 359 26.11 17.61 1.04
C ALA A 359 25.79 18.43 2.31
N ASN A 360 26.30 19.66 2.36
CA ASN A 360 26.07 20.59 3.48
C ASN A 360 26.62 20.14 4.85
N TYR A 361 27.46 19.11 4.90
CA TYR A 361 28.09 18.66 6.13
C TYR A 361 29.19 19.64 6.54
N THR A 362 29.02 20.28 7.69
CA THR A 362 29.92 21.37 8.14
C THR A 362 30.73 21.02 9.39
N LYS A 363 30.18 20.18 10.27
CA LYS A 363 30.72 19.95 11.61
C LYS A 363 30.48 18.54 12.11
N PRO A 364 31.50 17.84 12.62
CA PRO A 364 31.32 16.54 13.27
C PRO A 364 30.40 16.62 14.50
N ASP A 365 29.66 15.54 14.72
CA ASP A 365 28.80 15.35 15.88
C ASP A 365 29.20 14.05 16.62
N PRO A 366 29.46 14.09 17.93
CA PRO A 366 29.77 12.88 18.70
C PRO A 366 28.64 11.84 18.73
N GLU A 367 27.38 12.23 18.52
CA GLU A 367 26.22 11.31 18.43
C GLU A 367 26.07 10.72 17.03
N CYS A 368 26.73 11.30 16.02
CA CYS A 368 26.76 10.87 14.64
C CYS A 368 28.21 10.67 14.20
N ASP A 369 28.85 9.58 14.64
CA ASP A 369 30.28 9.34 14.57
C ASP A 369 30.73 8.30 13.52
N LEU A 370 29.83 7.99 12.55
CA LEU A 370 30.17 7.13 11.39
C LEU A 370 30.77 7.95 10.23
N ASP A 371 31.16 7.28 9.14
CA ASP A 371 31.62 7.94 7.93
C ASP A 371 30.45 8.28 7.01
N TYR A 372 29.98 9.52 7.07
CA TYR A 372 28.84 10.03 6.31
C TYR A 372 29.18 10.54 4.90
N THR A 373 30.35 10.23 4.37
CA THR A 373 30.78 10.64 3.03
C THR A 373 30.63 12.16 2.83
N PRO A 374 31.28 13.02 3.64
CA PRO A 374 31.00 14.45 3.68
C PRO A 374 31.42 15.18 2.41
N ASN A 375 30.49 15.89 1.78
CA ASN A 375 30.65 16.89 0.71
C ASN A 375 31.35 16.45 -0.59
N ALA A 376 31.87 15.24 -0.68
CA ALA A 376 32.54 14.74 -1.89
C ALA A 376 32.20 13.27 -2.16
N ALA A 377 31.88 12.94 -3.41
CA ALA A 377 31.65 11.57 -3.84
C ALA A 377 32.91 10.71 -3.72
N VAL A 378 32.72 9.42 -3.43
CA VAL A 378 33.82 8.46 -3.26
C VAL A 378 33.68 7.33 -4.27
N GLN A 379 34.74 7.02 -5.01
CA GLN A 379 34.84 5.84 -5.84
C GLN A 379 35.25 4.65 -4.97
N GLN A 380 34.46 3.59 -4.95
CA GLN A 380 34.72 2.39 -4.16
C GLN A 380 34.06 1.17 -4.83
N ASN A 381 34.68 0.01 -4.74
CA ASN A 381 34.04 -1.24 -5.16
C ASN A 381 32.88 -1.55 -4.20
N LEU A 382 31.68 -1.71 -4.74
CA LEU A 382 30.46 -1.96 -4.01
C LEU A 382 29.86 -3.29 -4.46
N THR A 383 29.63 -4.18 -3.51
CA THR A 383 28.91 -5.44 -3.73
C THR A 383 27.52 -5.37 -3.15
N TYR A 384 27.41 -4.92 -1.90
CA TYR A 384 26.14 -4.81 -1.19
C TYR A 384 25.88 -3.38 -0.69
N ALA A 385 24.68 -2.91 -0.93
CA ALA A 385 24.23 -1.62 -0.42
C ALA A 385 22.82 -1.75 0.17
N ILE A 386 22.52 -0.93 1.18
CA ILE A 386 21.18 -0.86 1.77
C ILE A 386 20.61 0.56 1.67
N SER A 387 19.28 0.65 1.55
CA SER A 387 18.52 1.90 1.62
C SER A 387 17.61 1.87 2.84
N ASN A 388 17.78 2.83 3.74
CA ASN A 388 17.03 2.94 4.98
C ASN A 388 15.95 4.01 4.90
N ASN A 389 14.74 3.69 5.33
CA ASN A 389 13.64 4.63 5.40
C ASN A 389 12.88 4.45 6.72
N PHE A 390 12.86 5.49 7.55
CA PHE A 390 12.20 5.50 8.85
C PHE A 390 11.12 6.59 8.88
N ALA A 391 9.96 6.28 9.46
CA ALA A 391 8.77 7.09 9.25
C ALA A 391 8.04 7.47 10.54
N PHE A 392 7.26 8.54 10.48
CA PHE A 392 6.24 8.81 11.48
C PHE A 392 5.30 7.60 11.62
N GLY A 393 4.70 7.42 12.79
CA GLY A 393 3.99 6.18 13.14
C GLY A 393 4.93 5.04 13.54
N GLY A 394 6.25 5.24 13.46
CA GLY A 394 7.27 4.25 13.85
C GLY A 394 7.46 3.11 12.83
N ASN A 395 7.06 3.30 11.57
CA ASN A 395 7.33 2.35 10.51
C ASN A 395 8.79 2.46 10.04
N ASN A 396 9.50 1.33 10.00
CA ASN A 396 10.87 1.23 9.53
C ASN A 396 10.95 0.25 8.35
N CYS A 397 11.69 0.64 7.33
CA CYS A 397 11.97 -0.18 6.15
C CYS A 397 13.46 -0.11 5.81
N CYS A 398 14.05 -1.26 5.50
CA CYS A 398 15.40 -1.38 4.94
C CYS A 398 15.34 -2.29 3.72
N VAL A 399 15.89 -1.87 2.59
CA VAL A 399 15.97 -2.67 1.36
C VAL A 399 17.43 -2.98 1.06
N VAL A 400 17.75 -4.25 0.79
CA VAL A 400 19.12 -4.71 0.45
C VAL A 400 19.24 -4.91 -1.05
N PHE A 401 20.25 -4.28 -1.63
CA PHE A 401 20.61 -4.39 -3.04
C PHE A 401 22.00 -5.00 -3.21
N GLN A 402 22.19 -5.71 -4.33
CA GLN A 402 23.47 -6.28 -4.71
C GLN A 402 23.86 -5.82 -6.13
N ALA A 403 25.15 -5.54 -6.34
CA ALA A 403 25.68 -5.34 -7.69
C ALA A 403 25.43 -6.61 -8.53
N TYR A 404 24.88 -6.43 -9.73
CA TYR A 404 24.56 -7.57 -10.58
C TYR A 404 25.82 -8.16 -11.21
N GLU A 405 26.07 -9.43 -10.94
CA GLU A 405 27.06 -10.23 -11.64
C GLU A 405 26.36 -11.31 -12.47
N PRO A 406 26.53 -11.32 -13.82
CA PRO A 406 25.94 -12.36 -14.66
C PRO A 406 26.38 -13.75 -14.21
N SER A 407 25.46 -14.62 -13.86
CA SER A 407 25.79 -16.00 -13.48
C SER A 407 26.43 -16.74 -14.67
N ALA A 408 27.54 -17.41 -14.43
CA ALA A 408 28.30 -18.16 -15.46
C ALA A 408 27.46 -19.31 -16.10
N SER A 409 26.30 -19.63 -15.53
CA SER A 409 25.40 -20.70 -16.00
C SER A 409 24.40 -20.29 -17.09
N SER A 410 24.32 -19.03 -17.49
CA SER A 410 23.41 -18.58 -18.55
C SER A 410 23.87 -18.95 -19.99
N LYS A 411 24.98 -19.67 -20.14
CA LYS A 411 25.51 -20.14 -21.43
C LYS A 411 25.46 -21.65 -21.66
N GLN A 412 24.86 -22.42 -20.74
CA GLN A 412 24.66 -23.85 -20.98
C GLN A 412 23.22 -24.11 -21.42
N GLU A 413 23.09 -24.58 -22.66
CA GLU A 413 21.89 -25.13 -23.25
C GLU A 413 21.23 -26.16 -22.29
N VAL A 414 19.92 -26.01 -22.12
CA VAL A 414 19.10 -26.95 -21.38
C VAL A 414 19.00 -28.25 -22.20
N GLU A 415 19.93 -29.16 -22.01
CA GLU A 415 19.67 -30.60 -22.30
C GLU A 415 18.82 -31.14 -21.15
N ALA A 416 17.56 -31.44 -21.48
CA ALA A 416 16.63 -32.10 -20.58
C ALA A 416 17.07 -33.52 -20.31
N ASP A 417 17.63 -33.78 -19.13
CA ASP A 417 17.73 -35.16 -18.63
C ASP A 417 16.69 -35.33 -17.49
N SER A 418 15.63 -36.00 -17.85
CA SER A 418 14.54 -36.39 -16.97
C SER A 418 14.93 -37.70 -16.25
N THR A 419 15.39 -37.63 -15.01
CA THR A 419 15.17 -38.68 -14.01
C THR A 419 15.99 -38.34 -12.74
N ASP A 420 15.38 -37.71 -11.76
CA ASP A 420 15.37 -38.13 -10.35
C ASP A 420 14.48 -37.16 -9.50
N THR A 421 13.31 -37.63 -9.18
CA THR A 421 12.32 -36.91 -8.39
C THR A 421 12.41 -37.38 -6.94
N THR A 422 13.19 -36.68 -6.15
CA THR A 422 12.98 -36.57 -4.69
C THR A 422 13.44 -35.17 -4.24
N ALA A 423 12.81 -34.12 -4.77
CA ALA A 423 12.89 -32.82 -4.18
C ALA A 423 11.88 -32.76 -3.02
N ALA A 424 12.37 -32.72 -1.77
CA ALA A 424 11.57 -32.31 -0.65
C ALA A 424 11.08 -30.89 -0.96
N SER A 425 9.82 -30.76 -1.37
CA SER A 425 9.15 -29.46 -1.47
C SER A 425 9.26 -28.83 -0.08
N LEU A 426 9.89 -27.68 0.03
CA LEU A 426 9.73 -26.84 1.23
C LEU A 426 8.23 -26.55 1.32
N GLN A 427 7.53 -27.28 2.17
CA GLN A 427 6.12 -27.10 2.43
C GLN A 427 5.95 -25.62 2.86
N ARG A 428 5.24 -24.83 2.04
CA ARG A 428 4.89 -23.46 2.39
C ARG A 428 4.08 -23.48 3.68
N GLU A 429 4.27 -22.48 4.53
CA GLU A 429 3.53 -22.38 5.79
C GLU A 429 2.04 -22.12 5.48
N ARG A 430 1.15 -22.93 6.06
CA ARG A 430 -0.30 -22.71 5.96
C ARG A 430 -0.69 -21.53 6.84
N VAL A 431 -1.64 -20.73 6.38
CA VAL A 431 -2.08 -19.51 7.04
C VAL A 431 -3.50 -19.67 7.54
N VAL A 432 -3.72 -19.46 8.83
CA VAL A 432 -5.03 -19.65 9.47
C VAL A 432 -5.50 -18.38 10.18
N ILE A 433 -6.82 -18.22 10.29
CA ILE A 433 -7.46 -17.13 11.04
C ILE A 433 -7.81 -17.67 12.42
N THR A 434 -7.31 -17.01 13.47
CA THR A 434 -7.48 -17.44 14.87
C THR A 434 -8.22 -16.44 15.74
N GLY A 435 -8.41 -15.20 15.28
CA GLY A 435 -9.15 -14.17 15.99
C GLY A 435 -9.91 -13.26 15.06
N ILE A 436 -11.09 -12.80 15.46
CA ILE A 436 -11.97 -11.95 14.69
C ILE A 436 -12.61 -10.86 15.56
N ALA A 437 -12.73 -9.64 15.02
CA ALA A 437 -13.42 -8.55 15.70
C ALA A 437 -14.01 -7.54 14.70
N GLN A 438 -15.06 -6.83 15.13
CA GLN A 438 -15.67 -5.75 14.37
C GLN A 438 -16.23 -4.63 15.28
N ILE A 439 -16.32 -3.43 14.73
CA ILE A 439 -17.03 -2.29 15.29
C ILE A 439 -17.79 -1.64 14.12
N SER A 440 -19.13 -1.62 14.19
CA SER A 440 -19.99 -1.05 13.15
C SER A 440 -21.28 -0.49 13.75
N ALA A 441 -22.17 0.03 12.94
CA ALA A 441 -23.50 0.45 13.36
C ALA A 441 -24.29 -0.68 14.07
N ALA A 442 -23.97 -1.95 13.77
CA ALA A 442 -24.56 -3.11 14.47
C ALA A 442 -24.02 -3.30 15.91
N GLY A 443 -23.02 -2.52 16.34
CA GLY A 443 -22.42 -2.59 17.68
C GLY A 443 -20.95 -3.00 17.64
N THR A 444 -20.41 -3.40 18.82
CA THR A 444 -18.98 -3.71 18.99
C THR A 444 -18.68 -5.21 19.12
N LYS A 445 -19.69 -6.07 19.13
CA LYS A 445 -19.52 -7.52 19.29
C LYS A 445 -19.77 -8.25 17.98
N ILE A 446 -19.06 -9.35 17.78
CA ILE A 446 -19.30 -10.27 16.64
C ILE A 446 -20.74 -10.79 16.64
N SER A 447 -21.30 -11.15 17.83
CA SER A 447 -22.69 -11.59 17.94
C SER A 447 -23.69 -10.54 17.48
N SER A 448 -23.45 -9.25 17.76
CA SER A 448 -24.35 -8.17 17.30
C SER A 448 -24.36 -8.03 15.78
N LEU A 449 -23.20 -8.22 15.13
CA LEU A 449 -23.11 -8.25 13.67
C LEU A 449 -23.93 -9.43 13.12
N TRP A 450 -23.73 -10.62 13.70
CA TRP A 450 -24.46 -11.82 13.27
C TRP A 450 -25.97 -11.67 13.45
N ASP A 451 -26.40 -11.20 14.63
CA ASP A 451 -27.81 -10.98 14.92
C ASP A 451 -28.45 -10.01 13.90
N ALA A 452 -27.74 -8.94 13.53
CA ALA A 452 -28.22 -7.98 12.54
C ALA A 452 -28.34 -8.59 11.13
N ILE A 453 -27.41 -9.47 10.75
CA ILE A 453 -27.38 -10.09 9.41
C ILE A 453 -28.33 -11.28 9.32
N ALA A 454 -28.46 -12.08 10.38
CA ALA A 454 -29.27 -13.29 10.40
C ALA A 454 -30.78 -13.01 10.49
N VAL A 455 -31.18 -11.83 11.02
CA VAL A 455 -32.57 -11.40 11.04
C VAL A 455 -33.00 -11.02 9.64
N ASN A 456 -33.80 -11.88 9.00
CA ASN A 456 -34.32 -11.70 7.64
C ASN A 456 -35.47 -10.65 7.59
N ASP A 457 -35.26 -9.47 8.22
CA ASP A 457 -36.26 -8.40 8.28
C ASP A 457 -35.61 -7.11 7.72
N SER A 458 -36.13 -6.65 6.59
CA SER A 458 -35.71 -5.37 5.98
C SER A 458 -35.83 -4.18 6.96
N ASN A 459 -36.70 -4.26 7.96
CA ASN A 459 -36.83 -3.25 9.01
C ASN A 459 -35.64 -3.25 10.00
N ALA A 460 -34.99 -4.39 10.22
CA ALA A 460 -33.83 -4.46 11.09
C ALA A 460 -32.62 -3.73 10.48
N ALA A 461 -32.36 -3.90 9.19
CA ALA A 461 -31.35 -3.14 8.45
C ALA A 461 -31.60 -1.63 8.56
N ASN A 462 -32.86 -1.21 8.38
CA ASN A 462 -33.25 0.19 8.45
C ASN A 462 -33.02 0.82 9.84
N SER A 463 -33.06 0.05 10.92
CA SER A 463 -32.78 0.54 12.27
C SER A 463 -31.31 0.91 12.51
N LEU A 464 -30.38 0.44 11.67
CA LEU A 464 -28.95 0.76 11.73
C LEU A 464 -28.57 2.01 10.94
N TRP A 465 -29.47 2.54 10.11
CA TRP A 465 -29.22 3.68 9.27
C TRP A 465 -29.69 4.96 9.94
N THR A 466 -28.87 6.00 9.86
CA THR A 466 -29.13 7.29 10.49
C THR A 466 -29.01 8.44 9.48
N GLU A 467 -29.57 9.59 9.79
CA GLU A 467 -29.37 10.79 9.00
C GLU A 467 -28.01 11.42 9.31
N ALA A 468 -27.30 11.86 8.27
CA ALA A 468 -26.10 12.69 8.38
C ALA A 468 -26.18 13.89 7.45
N LEU A 469 -25.32 14.89 7.68
CA LEU A 469 -25.19 16.07 6.83
C LEU A 469 -23.89 15.97 6.01
N ASP A 470 -24.00 16.29 4.73
CA ASP A 470 -22.82 16.52 3.87
C ASP A 470 -22.19 17.91 4.17
N ALA A 471 -21.07 18.25 3.53
CA ALA A 471 -20.37 19.52 3.71
C ALA A 471 -21.23 20.76 3.31
N ASN A 472 -22.26 20.58 2.49
CA ASN A 472 -23.23 21.61 2.08
C ASN A 472 -24.49 21.63 2.95
N HIS A 473 -24.48 20.92 4.11
CA HIS A 473 -25.61 20.75 5.01
C HIS A 473 -26.84 20.07 4.40
N ASN A 474 -26.70 19.31 3.32
CA ASN A 474 -27.80 18.49 2.80
C ASN A 474 -27.86 17.18 3.57
N ARG A 475 -29.08 16.66 3.79
CA ARG A 475 -29.30 15.38 4.43
C ARG A 475 -28.97 14.22 3.51
N THR A 476 -28.47 13.13 4.10
CA THR A 476 -28.25 11.83 3.47
C THR A 476 -28.41 10.72 4.50
N VAL A 477 -28.62 9.49 4.05
CA VAL A 477 -28.69 8.31 4.92
C VAL A 477 -27.33 7.64 4.97
N VAL A 478 -26.87 7.30 6.17
CA VAL A 478 -25.57 6.64 6.41
C VAL A 478 -25.74 5.54 7.47
N SER A 479 -24.83 4.58 7.47
CA SER A 479 -24.67 3.58 8.52
C SER A 479 -23.54 4.02 9.45
N LYS A 480 -23.90 4.70 10.55
CA LYS A 480 -22.95 5.38 11.45
C LYS A 480 -22.96 4.78 12.84
N LEU A 481 -21.80 4.78 13.50
CA LEU A 481 -21.63 4.34 14.88
C LEU A 481 -22.40 5.26 15.85
N THR A 482 -23.24 4.67 16.72
CA THR A 482 -24.04 5.41 17.71
C THR A 482 -23.59 5.16 19.16
N ASP A 483 -23.13 3.95 19.49
CA ASP A 483 -22.89 3.49 20.87
C ASP A 483 -21.44 3.03 21.11
N TYR A 484 -20.46 3.64 20.43
CA TYR A 484 -19.06 3.32 20.60
C TYR A 484 -18.39 4.18 21.69
N ASP A 485 -17.81 3.53 22.70
CA ASP A 485 -17.03 4.15 23.79
C ASP A 485 -15.59 3.62 23.80
N SER A 486 -14.66 4.42 23.26
CA SER A 486 -13.23 4.09 23.23
C SER A 486 -12.59 3.99 24.62
N THR A 487 -13.21 4.49 25.68
CA THR A 487 -12.60 4.49 27.03
C THR A 487 -12.55 3.10 27.66
N GLN A 488 -13.19 2.11 27.07
CA GLN A 488 -13.08 0.70 27.43
C GLN A 488 -11.72 0.10 27.05
N TYR A 489 -11.05 0.67 26.07
CA TYR A 489 -9.80 0.18 25.48
C TYR A 489 -8.62 1.13 25.73
N ILE A 490 -8.87 2.42 25.70
CA ILE A 490 -7.86 3.48 25.66
C ILE A 490 -8.11 4.43 26.84
N SER A 491 -7.05 4.79 27.58
CA SER A 491 -7.19 5.76 28.66
C SER A 491 -7.71 7.11 28.17
N ARG A 492 -8.49 7.83 28.99
CA ARG A 492 -9.00 9.17 28.64
C ARG A 492 -7.90 10.16 28.28
N LYS A 493 -6.68 10.00 28.82
CA LYS A 493 -5.54 10.88 28.52
C LYS A 493 -5.02 10.63 27.11
N GLU A 494 -4.89 9.38 26.71
CA GLU A 494 -4.42 8.96 25.38
C GLU A 494 -5.48 9.23 24.32
N SER A 495 -6.74 8.91 24.58
CA SER A 495 -7.88 9.14 23.68
C SER A 495 -8.02 10.60 23.22
N ARG A 496 -7.57 11.59 24.03
CA ARG A 496 -7.61 13.00 23.64
C ARG A 496 -6.63 13.37 22.51
N ARG A 497 -5.63 12.54 22.26
CA ARG A 497 -4.58 12.75 21.24
C ARG A 497 -4.81 11.92 19.98
N MET A 498 -5.83 11.08 19.99
CA MET A 498 -6.20 10.19 18.90
C MET A 498 -7.46 10.70 18.21
N ASP A 499 -7.49 10.56 16.89
CA ASP A 499 -8.70 10.73 16.11
C ASP A 499 -9.65 9.52 16.24
N THR A 500 -10.81 9.60 15.61
CA THR A 500 -11.80 8.53 15.64
C THR A 500 -11.28 7.27 14.94
N LEU A 501 -10.58 7.42 13.82
CA LEU A 501 -9.98 6.31 13.08
C LEU A 501 -9.00 5.52 13.95
N GLY A 502 -8.06 6.19 14.59
CA GLY A 502 -7.07 5.57 15.48
C GLY A 502 -7.71 4.85 16.67
N LYS A 503 -8.75 5.46 17.29
CA LYS A 503 -9.50 4.82 18.38
C LYS A 503 -10.18 3.53 17.92
N LEU A 504 -10.88 3.54 16.79
CA LEU A 504 -11.56 2.37 16.22
C LEU A 504 -10.56 1.26 15.91
N THR A 505 -9.44 1.63 15.25
CA THR A 505 -8.40 0.68 14.83
C THR A 505 -7.75 -0.02 16.04
N VAL A 506 -7.42 0.74 17.10
CA VAL A 506 -6.86 0.15 18.34
C VAL A 506 -7.88 -0.74 19.03
N SER A 507 -9.13 -0.30 19.16
CA SER A 507 -10.17 -1.08 19.84
C SER A 507 -10.46 -2.40 19.16
N VAL A 508 -10.61 -2.40 17.83
CA VAL A 508 -10.89 -3.64 17.09
C VAL A 508 -9.69 -4.58 17.08
N ALA A 509 -8.45 -4.04 17.06
CA ALA A 509 -7.24 -4.85 17.16
C ALA A 509 -7.13 -5.56 18.52
N MET A 510 -7.41 -4.84 19.61
CA MET A 510 -7.41 -5.41 20.96
C MET A 510 -8.47 -6.50 21.13
N ASP A 511 -9.68 -6.31 20.56
CA ASP A 511 -10.72 -7.32 20.59
C ASP A 511 -10.34 -8.56 19.76
N ALA A 512 -9.74 -8.40 18.57
CA ALA A 512 -9.28 -9.53 17.77
C ALA A 512 -8.15 -10.33 18.45
N LEU A 513 -7.18 -9.64 19.08
CA LEU A 513 -6.13 -10.29 19.88
C LEU A 513 -6.72 -11.03 21.08
N LYS A 514 -7.70 -10.45 21.75
CA LYS A 514 -8.40 -11.10 22.86
C LYS A 514 -9.20 -12.32 22.40
N ASP A 515 -9.88 -12.24 21.27
CA ASP A 515 -10.64 -13.36 20.69
C ASP A 515 -9.72 -14.52 20.30
N SER A 516 -8.55 -14.21 19.73
CA SER A 516 -7.53 -15.22 19.40
C SER A 516 -6.82 -15.81 20.60
N GLU A 517 -6.99 -15.26 21.82
CA GLU A 517 -6.22 -15.59 23.01
C GLU A 517 -4.68 -15.44 22.81
N LEU A 518 -4.27 -14.54 21.90
CA LEU A 518 -2.87 -14.23 21.63
C LEU A 518 -2.41 -13.04 22.49
N GLU A 519 -1.60 -13.32 23.52
CA GLU A 519 -0.98 -12.30 24.33
C GLU A 519 0.34 -11.82 23.69
N VAL A 520 0.44 -10.51 23.43
CA VAL A 520 1.67 -9.90 22.94
C VAL A 520 2.56 -9.57 24.13
N THR A 521 3.74 -10.18 24.19
CA THR A 521 4.70 -10.10 25.29
C THR A 521 6.06 -9.63 24.79
N GLU A 522 7.00 -9.32 25.69
CA GLU A 522 8.39 -9.00 25.30
C GLU A 522 9.09 -10.12 24.50
N HIS A 523 8.63 -11.37 24.64
CA HIS A 523 9.23 -12.53 23.97
C HIS A 523 8.77 -12.71 22.52
N ASN A 524 7.51 -12.33 22.21
CA ASN A 524 6.92 -12.51 20.88
C ASN A 524 6.61 -11.19 20.15
N CYS A 525 6.75 -10.04 20.79
CA CYS A 525 6.34 -8.75 20.22
C CYS A 525 6.95 -8.45 18.83
N ASN A 526 8.15 -8.96 18.56
CA ASN A 526 8.83 -8.79 17.28
C ASN A 526 8.33 -9.75 16.19
N GLN A 527 7.57 -10.78 16.57
CA GLN A 527 6.96 -11.77 15.67
C GLN A 527 5.46 -11.50 15.42
N VAL A 528 4.90 -10.51 16.11
CA VAL A 528 3.51 -10.07 15.91
C VAL A 528 3.51 -8.76 15.14
N GLY A 529 2.93 -8.79 13.94
CA GLY A 529 2.85 -7.66 13.02
C GLY A 529 1.47 -6.99 13.00
N VAL A 530 1.39 -5.83 12.33
CA VAL A 530 0.17 -5.06 12.11
C VAL A 530 0.12 -4.59 10.66
N ILE A 531 -0.91 -4.98 9.91
CA ILE A 531 -1.15 -4.46 8.56
C ILE A 531 -2.53 -3.80 8.53
N PHE A 532 -2.54 -2.53 8.16
CA PHE A 532 -3.73 -1.69 8.19
C PHE A 532 -4.19 -1.33 6.77
N GLY A 533 -5.49 -1.43 6.52
CA GLY A 533 -6.15 -1.02 5.28
C GLY A 533 -7.15 0.11 5.52
N THR A 534 -7.25 1.06 4.59
CA THR A 534 -8.25 2.14 4.66
C THR A 534 -8.52 2.68 3.25
N ALA A 535 -9.70 3.23 3.02
CA ALA A 535 -10.02 3.88 1.74
C ALA A 535 -9.78 5.40 1.80
N ASN A 536 -10.27 6.05 2.85
CA ASN A 536 -10.21 7.49 3.02
C ASN A 536 -9.27 7.95 4.15
N GLY A 537 -8.87 7.01 5.01
CA GLY A 537 -7.86 7.24 6.04
C GLY A 537 -8.21 8.37 7.01
N THR A 538 -7.31 9.31 7.12
CA THR A 538 -7.26 10.32 8.18
C THR A 538 -8.02 11.60 7.84
N MET A 539 -9.10 11.54 7.03
CA MET A 539 -9.82 12.73 6.57
C MET A 539 -10.35 13.60 7.72
N GLU A 540 -10.81 13.00 8.84
CA GLU A 540 -11.22 13.76 10.03
C GLU A 540 -10.08 14.65 10.56
N SER A 541 -8.89 14.10 10.71
CA SER A 541 -7.70 14.82 11.18
C SER A 541 -7.21 15.85 10.17
N LEU A 542 -7.31 15.55 8.87
CA LEU A 542 -6.98 16.48 7.79
C LEU A 542 -7.90 17.71 7.82
N GLU A 543 -9.20 17.52 7.94
CA GLU A 543 -10.18 18.60 8.05
C GLU A 543 -9.88 19.46 9.29
N GLN A 544 -9.66 18.85 10.46
CA GLN A 544 -9.36 19.56 11.71
C GLN A 544 -8.03 20.31 11.65
N PHE A 545 -7.06 19.82 10.90
CA PHE A 545 -5.76 20.47 10.74
C PHE A 545 -5.76 21.58 9.69
N TYR A 546 -6.33 21.29 8.51
CA TYR A 546 -6.20 22.16 7.34
C TYR A 546 -7.13 23.37 7.35
N PHE A 547 -8.37 23.25 7.82
CA PHE A 547 -9.32 24.35 7.78
C PHE A 547 -8.86 25.61 8.56
N PRO A 548 -8.31 25.48 9.77
CA PRO A 548 -7.71 26.64 10.44
C PRO A 548 -6.53 27.24 9.64
N VAL A 549 -5.68 26.40 9.04
CA VAL A 549 -4.56 26.86 8.22
C VAL A 549 -5.05 27.63 6.99
N LEU A 550 -6.09 27.14 6.32
CA LEU A 550 -6.67 27.78 5.14
C LEU A 550 -7.26 29.17 5.47
N SER A 551 -7.89 29.33 6.65
CA SER A 551 -8.55 30.60 7.05
C SER A 551 -7.61 31.59 7.71
N GLU A 552 -6.61 31.15 8.48
CA GLU A 552 -5.79 32.01 9.36
C GLU A 552 -4.28 31.90 9.06
N GLY A 553 -3.88 31.02 8.13
CA GLY A 553 -2.49 30.81 7.69
C GLY A 553 -1.64 29.97 8.65
N ALA A 554 -0.32 30.03 8.46
CA ALA A 554 0.67 29.23 9.17
C ALA A 554 0.54 29.20 10.72
N PRO A 555 0.22 30.32 11.42
CA PRO A 555 0.09 30.31 12.88
C PRO A 555 -1.03 29.40 13.42
N ALA A 556 -2.02 29.06 12.60
CA ALA A 556 -3.14 28.20 12.98
C ALA A 556 -2.82 26.70 12.89
N ALA A 557 -1.67 26.32 12.35
CA ALA A 557 -1.24 24.93 12.26
C ALA A 557 -1.03 24.31 13.65
N ASN A 558 -1.92 23.40 14.05
CA ASN A 558 -1.89 22.79 15.38
C ASN A 558 -1.06 21.50 15.41
N PRO A 559 0.08 21.45 16.12
CA PRO A 559 0.93 20.27 16.19
C PRO A 559 0.27 19.04 16.82
N ALA A 560 -0.85 19.20 17.54
CA ALA A 560 -1.56 18.07 18.13
C ALA A 560 -2.37 17.25 17.09
N HIS A 561 -2.79 17.86 15.98
CA HIS A 561 -3.55 17.20 14.93
C HIS A 561 -2.66 16.63 13.83
N PHE A 562 -1.55 17.27 13.50
CA PHE A 562 -0.70 16.87 12.38
C PHE A 562 -0.22 15.40 12.43
N PRO A 563 0.22 14.84 13.57
CA PRO A 563 0.63 13.42 13.62
C PRO A 563 -0.46 12.44 13.17
N ASN A 564 -1.73 12.80 13.35
CA ASN A 564 -2.85 11.95 12.93
C ASN A 564 -3.25 12.15 11.47
N THR A 565 -2.61 13.07 10.71
CA THR A 565 -2.89 13.24 9.27
C THR A 565 -2.19 12.22 8.38
N VAL A 566 -1.24 11.44 8.90
CA VAL A 566 -0.55 10.39 8.13
C VAL A 566 -1.29 9.05 8.25
N PHE A 567 -1.49 8.36 7.15
CA PHE A 567 -2.36 7.18 7.06
C PHE A 567 -1.89 5.99 7.91
N ASN A 568 -0.59 5.80 8.08
CA ASN A 568 -0.04 4.73 8.89
C ASN A 568 -0.06 5.01 10.40
N GLN A 569 -0.53 6.18 10.82
CA GLN A 569 -0.59 6.51 12.25
C GLN A 569 -1.50 5.55 13.02
N ALA A 570 -2.61 5.10 12.41
CA ALA A 570 -3.52 4.12 13.02
C ALA A 570 -2.79 2.80 13.33
N ALA A 571 -2.01 2.26 12.38
CA ALA A 571 -1.17 1.07 12.62
C ALA A 571 -0.12 1.31 13.71
N GLY A 572 0.54 2.47 13.71
CA GLY A 572 1.49 2.87 14.76
C GLY A 572 0.85 2.95 16.15
N GLN A 573 -0.38 3.42 16.25
CA GLN A 573 -1.13 3.45 17.51
C GLN A 573 -1.49 2.03 17.97
N VAL A 574 -1.87 1.12 17.06
CA VAL A 574 -2.04 -0.30 17.42
C VAL A 574 -0.75 -0.87 17.98
N ALA A 575 0.38 -0.66 17.32
CA ALA A 575 1.69 -1.13 17.79
C ALA A 575 2.04 -0.59 19.19
N MET A 576 1.77 0.69 19.45
CA MET A 576 2.01 1.30 20.79
C MET A 576 1.10 0.73 21.89
N HIS A 577 -0.18 0.40 21.58
CA HIS A 577 -1.14 -0.06 22.59
C HIS A 577 -1.09 -1.56 22.82
N THR A 578 -0.76 -2.34 21.80
CA THR A 578 -0.68 -3.81 21.89
C THR A 578 0.71 -4.33 22.17
N GLY A 579 1.74 -3.52 21.91
CA GLY A 579 3.14 -3.94 21.98
C GLY A 579 3.64 -4.70 20.75
N ALA A 580 2.83 -4.86 19.70
CA ALA A 580 3.24 -5.51 18.44
C ALA A 580 4.30 -4.67 17.72
N ARG A 581 5.50 -5.23 17.50
CA ARG A 581 6.67 -4.53 16.95
C ARG A 581 7.26 -5.21 15.72
N GLY A 582 6.59 -6.25 15.21
CA GLY A 582 6.97 -6.98 14.00
C GLY A 582 6.70 -6.17 12.75
N VAL A 583 6.42 -6.86 11.65
CA VAL A 583 6.08 -6.27 10.35
C VAL A 583 4.95 -5.26 10.50
N SER A 584 5.12 -4.06 9.95
CA SER A 584 4.08 -3.03 9.95
C SER A 584 3.98 -2.37 8.58
N SER A 585 2.76 -2.32 8.03
CA SER A 585 2.46 -1.67 6.74
C SER A 585 1.05 -1.08 6.72
N THR A 586 0.80 -0.19 5.76
CA THR A 586 -0.51 0.40 5.51
C THR A 586 -0.79 0.40 4.01
N VAL A 587 -1.96 -0.14 3.65
CA VAL A 587 -2.43 -0.28 2.26
C VAL A 587 -3.65 0.60 2.04
N VAL A 588 -3.69 1.28 0.90
CA VAL A 588 -4.81 2.13 0.50
C VAL A 588 -5.28 1.75 -0.90
N ASP A 589 -6.23 0.82 -0.97
CA ASP A 589 -6.77 0.28 -2.22
C ASP A 589 -8.30 0.48 -2.32
N GLY A 590 -8.79 1.62 -1.83
CA GLY A 590 -10.22 1.92 -1.82
C GLY A 590 -11.01 0.85 -1.06
N HIS A 591 -12.12 0.41 -1.60
CA HIS A 591 -13.01 -0.58 -0.96
C HIS A 591 -12.42 -2.00 -0.85
N ALA A 592 -11.30 -2.29 -1.55
CA ALA A 592 -10.56 -3.55 -1.45
C ALA A 592 -9.45 -3.53 -0.38
N SER A 593 -9.31 -2.46 0.43
CA SER A 593 -8.16 -2.26 1.33
C SER A 593 -8.00 -3.35 2.38
N PHE A 594 -9.09 -3.87 2.96
CA PHE A 594 -9.00 -4.99 3.91
C PHE A 594 -8.46 -6.26 3.24
N SER A 595 -9.02 -6.65 2.09
CA SER A 595 -8.55 -7.84 1.35
C SER A 595 -7.09 -7.69 0.95
N SER A 596 -6.66 -6.49 0.55
CA SER A 596 -5.27 -6.18 0.24
C SER A 596 -4.36 -6.30 1.46
N ALA A 597 -4.81 -5.82 2.63
CA ALA A 597 -4.08 -5.97 3.90
C ALA A 597 -3.96 -7.44 4.29
N LEU A 598 -5.02 -8.23 4.12
CA LEU A 598 -5.01 -9.66 4.38
C LEU A 598 -4.09 -10.43 3.42
N CYS A 599 -4.10 -10.12 2.12
CA CYS A 599 -3.16 -10.70 1.15
C CYS A 599 -1.70 -10.42 1.52
N MET A 600 -1.40 -9.19 1.96
CA MET A 600 -0.05 -8.83 2.42
C MET A 600 0.31 -9.57 3.72
N ALA A 601 -0.61 -9.68 4.67
CA ALA A 601 -0.41 -10.45 5.90
C ALA A 601 -0.13 -11.93 5.60
N TYR A 602 -0.89 -12.52 4.69
CA TYR A 602 -0.69 -13.88 4.19
C TYR A 602 0.73 -14.08 3.64
N GLN A 603 1.21 -13.16 2.78
CA GLN A 603 2.56 -13.24 2.21
C GLN A 603 3.65 -13.18 3.28
N HIS A 604 3.54 -12.26 4.26
CA HIS A 604 4.54 -12.15 5.33
C HIS A 604 4.57 -13.37 6.25
N ILE A 605 3.40 -13.99 6.53
CA ILE A 605 3.37 -15.27 7.28
C ILE A 605 4.03 -16.38 6.47
N GLN A 606 3.71 -16.51 5.17
CA GLN A 606 4.35 -17.52 4.30
C GLN A 606 5.86 -17.32 4.17
N ASN A 607 6.31 -16.08 4.10
CA ASN A 607 7.74 -15.73 4.05
C ASN A 607 8.44 -15.90 5.40
N LYS A 608 7.71 -16.24 6.48
CA LYS A 608 8.20 -16.35 7.87
C LYS A 608 8.76 -15.03 8.42
N ASP A 609 8.22 -13.92 7.95
CA ASP A 609 8.54 -12.57 8.44
C ASP A 609 7.86 -12.28 9.79
N ALA A 610 6.76 -12.97 10.08
CA ALA A 610 6.02 -12.92 11.33
C ALA A 610 5.37 -14.28 11.62
N GLU A 611 5.09 -14.58 12.89
CA GLU A 611 4.30 -15.74 13.31
C GLU A 611 2.80 -15.41 13.37
N ALA A 612 2.47 -14.16 13.66
CA ALA A 612 1.11 -13.65 13.70
C ALA A 612 1.04 -12.22 13.17
N ILE A 613 -0.06 -11.88 12.51
CA ILE A 613 -0.33 -10.51 12.04
C ILE A 613 -1.78 -10.16 12.34
N VAL A 614 -1.99 -8.97 12.91
CA VAL A 614 -3.32 -8.37 13.00
C VAL A 614 -3.57 -7.60 11.70
N ALA A 615 -4.41 -8.17 10.83
CA ALA A 615 -4.88 -7.51 9.60
C ALA A 615 -6.15 -6.73 9.93
N ILE A 616 -6.13 -5.42 9.69
CA ILE A 616 -7.16 -4.49 10.14
C ILE A 616 -7.59 -3.61 8.99
N ALA A 617 -8.88 -3.24 8.94
CA ALA A 617 -9.30 -2.07 8.18
C ALA A 617 -10.32 -1.25 8.96
N ALA A 618 -10.26 0.07 8.74
CA ALA A 618 -11.20 1.01 9.33
C ALA A 618 -11.37 2.25 8.44
N ASP A 619 -12.58 2.78 8.42
CA ASP A 619 -12.89 4.09 7.84
C ASP A 619 -13.97 4.81 8.68
N VAL A 620 -13.91 6.14 8.67
CA VAL A 620 -14.83 7.02 9.37
C VAL A 620 -15.50 7.98 8.40
N LEU A 621 -16.72 8.40 8.74
CA LEU A 621 -17.50 9.34 7.93
C LEU A 621 -17.30 10.76 8.41
N THR A 622 -16.86 11.64 7.49
CA THR A 622 -16.88 13.08 7.67
C THR A 622 -17.88 13.72 6.70
N PRO A 623 -18.33 14.96 6.94
CA PRO A 623 -19.19 15.67 6.00
C PRO A 623 -18.58 15.77 4.59
N TYR A 624 -17.26 15.91 4.48
CA TYR A 624 -16.57 16.05 3.19
C TYR A 624 -16.41 14.69 2.48
N VAL A 625 -16.17 13.60 3.20
CA VAL A 625 -16.22 12.23 2.63
C VAL A 625 -17.60 11.96 2.05
N ILE A 626 -18.67 12.25 2.82
CA ILE A 626 -20.04 12.11 2.34
C ILE A 626 -20.29 12.94 1.07
N SER A 627 -19.84 14.21 1.04
CA SER A 627 -19.93 15.05 -0.15
C SER A 627 -19.25 14.44 -1.37
N GLY A 628 -18.06 13.92 -1.20
CA GLY A 628 -17.29 13.31 -2.32
C GLY A 628 -18.02 12.14 -2.97
N TYR A 629 -18.56 11.23 -2.15
CA TYR A 629 -19.35 10.09 -2.67
C TYR A 629 -20.67 10.54 -3.29
N LYS A 630 -21.35 11.55 -2.71
CA LYS A 630 -22.59 12.12 -3.23
C LYS A 630 -22.38 12.82 -4.58
N ASP A 631 -21.34 13.66 -4.68
CA ASP A 631 -20.99 14.39 -5.91
C ASP A 631 -20.60 13.41 -7.05
N SER A 632 -20.12 12.23 -6.69
CA SER A 632 -19.84 11.14 -7.64
C SER A 632 -21.08 10.34 -8.05
N GLY A 633 -22.27 10.66 -7.50
CA GLY A 633 -23.52 9.95 -7.82
C GLY A 633 -23.60 8.52 -7.29
N LEU A 634 -22.84 8.18 -6.25
CA LEU A 634 -22.70 6.82 -5.72
C LEU A 634 -23.65 6.52 -4.56
N LEU A 635 -24.20 7.55 -3.91
CA LEU A 635 -25.09 7.36 -2.76
C LEU A 635 -26.55 7.25 -3.19
N LEU A 636 -27.30 6.44 -2.46
CA LEU A 636 -28.76 6.39 -2.59
C LEU A 636 -29.38 7.78 -2.36
N PRO A 637 -30.32 8.21 -3.19
CA PRO A 637 -30.98 9.49 -3.01
C PRO A 637 -31.78 9.50 -1.68
N TYR A 638 -31.73 10.65 -0.98
CA TYR A 638 -32.49 10.87 0.25
C TYR A 638 -33.93 11.24 -0.07
N GLU A 639 -34.91 10.44 0.37
CA GLU A 639 -36.33 10.75 0.28
C GLU A 639 -36.87 11.27 1.64
N ALA A 640 -37.47 12.45 1.64
CA ALA A 640 -37.85 13.21 2.85
C ALA A 640 -38.96 12.59 3.71
N GLU A 641 -39.62 11.50 3.30
CA GLU A 641 -40.76 10.90 4.00
C GLU A 641 -40.42 9.51 4.58
N GLY A 642 -39.38 9.40 5.43
CA GLY A 642 -39.22 8.26 6.38
C GLY A 642 -39.19 6.84 5.78
N ALA A 643 -39.09 6.68 4.48
CA ALA A 643 -38.93 5.41 3.81
C ALA A 643 -37.45 5.01 3.79
N VAL A 644 -37.12 4.10 4.66
CA VAL A 644 -35.73 3.71 4.95
C VAL A 644 -35.33 2.44 4.18
N ALA A 645 -36.17 1.87 3.34
CA ALA A 645 -35.79 0.81 2.41
C ALA A 645 -35.67 1.42 0.99
N PRO A 646 -34.50 1.30 0.33
CA PRO A 646 -34.42 1.69 -1.07
C PRO A 646 -35.42 0.85 -1.88
N PRO A 647 -36.21 1.48 -2.80
CA PRO A 647 -36.88 0.71 -3.82
C PRO A 647 -35.91 -0.18 -4.57
N VAL A 648 -36.31 -1.36 -4.96
CA VAL A 648 -35.49 -2.38 -5.65
C VAL A 648 -34.86 -1.86 -6.96
N ASP A 649 -35.32 -0.70 -7.45
CA ASP A 649 -34.95 -0.07 -8.72
C ASP A 649 -34.05 1.19 -8.57
N GLN A 650 -33.55 1.53 -7.37
CA GLN A 650 -32.73 2.74 -7.16
C GLN A 650 -31.23 2.38 -7.14
N HIS A 651 -30.45 3.16 -7.89
CA HIS A 651 -28.99 3.04 -8.01
C HIS A 651 -28.29 3.71 -6.83
N GLY A 652 -27.26 3.06 -6.28
CA GLY A 652 -26.41 3.59 -5.23
C GLY A 652 -26.34 2.70 -3.98
N PHE A 653 -25.60 3.15 -2.98
CA PHE A 653 -25.43 2.45 -1.70
C PHE A 653 -25.56 3.40 -0.50
N VAL A 654 -25.79 2.84 0.67
CA VAL A 654 -25.71 3.53 1.95
C VAL A 654 -24.26 3.50 2.42
N LEU A 655 -23.65 4.67 2.60
CA LEU A 655 -22.25 4.77 3.05
C LEU A 655 -22.15 4.44 4.55
N GLY A 656 -21.18 3.61 4.93
CA GLY A 656 -20.97 3.16 6.31
C GLY A 656 -19.63 3.58 6.89
N GLU A 657 -19.54 3.59 8.23
CA GLU A 657 -18.30 3.67 8.98
C GLU A 657 -18.14 2.47 9.90
N GLY A 658 -16.87 2.11 10.21
CA GLY A 658 -16.59 0.99 11.09
C GLY A 658 -15.15 0.49 10.97
N ALA A 659 -14.88 -0.57 11.73
CA ALA A 659 -13.59 -1.24 11.75
C ALA A 659 -13.76 -2.75 11.81
N VAL A 660 -12.83 -3.47 11.21
CA VAL A 660 -12.75 -4.93 11.21
C VAL A 660 -11.31 -5.36 11.43
N ALA A 661 -11.08 -6.41 12.21
CA ALA A 661 -9.77 -6.99 12.40
C ALA A 661 -9.85 -8.52 12.40
N VAL A 662 -8.82 -9.15 11.83
CA VAL A 662 -8.57 -10.58 11.98
C VAL A 662 -7.13 -10.81 12.43
N VAL A 663 -6.92 -11.82 13.26
CA VAL A 663 -5.59 -12.34 13.59
C VAL A 663 -5.32 -13.51 12.66
N VAL A 664 -4.28 -13.37 11.83
CA VAL A 664 -3.77 -14.44 10.96
C VAL A 664 -2.46 -14.96 11.51
N GLU A 665 -2.31 -16.28 11.53
CA GLU A 665 -1.15 -16.96 12.08
C GLU A 665 -0.63 -18.04 11.13
N SER A 666 0.65 -18.38 11.28
CA SER A 666 1.12 -19.64 10.73
C SER A 666 0.39 -20.81 11.43
N LEU A 667 0.02 -21.83 10.67
CA LEU A 667 -0.64 -23.01 11.25
C LEU A 667 0.20 -23.64 12.36
N SER A 668 1.52 -23.71 12.16
CA SER A 668 2.45 -24.25 13.14
C SER A 668 2.42 -23.49 14.47
N HIS A 669 2.37 -22.16 14.44
CA HIS A 669 2.25 -21.31 15.62
C HIS A 669 0.88 -21.48 16.31
N ALA A 670 -0.21 -21.44 15.53
CA ALA A 670 -1.57 -21.61 16.05
C ALA A 670 -1.75 -22.96 16.78
N LEU A 671 -1.24 -24.06 16.18
CA LEU A 671 -1.28 -25.38 16.81
C LEU A 671 -0.41 -25.48 18.06
N ALA A 672 0.79 -24.86 18.07
CA ALA A 672 1.69 -24.88 19.22
C ALA A 672 1.08 -24.24 20.47
N ARG A 673 0.17 -23.29 20.32
CA ARG A 673 -0.53 -22.62 21.43
C ARG A 673 -1.98 -23.11 21.62
N ASN A 674 -2.43 -24.12 20.85
CA ASN A 674 -3.79 -24.67 20.85
C ASN A 674 -4.87 -23.61 20.54
N ALA A 675 -4.61 -22.74 19.55
CA ALA A 675 -5.55 -21.70 19.15
C ALA A 675 -6.84 -22.28 18.56
N THR A 676 -7.94 -21.58 18.76
CA THR A 676 -9.16 -21.82 17.98
C THR A 676 -8.92 -21.34 16.54
N ILE A 677 -9.15 -22.19 15.56
CA ILE A 677 -9.01 -21.84 14.13
C ILE A 677 -10.39 -21.67 13.53
N TYR A 678 -10.66 -20.49 12.99
CA TYR A 678 -11.92 -20.18 12.31
C TYR A 678 -11.97 -20.77 10.89
N ALA A 679 -10.90 -20.55 10.13
CA ALA A 679 -10.70 -21.08 8.78
C ALA A 679 -9.23 -20.98 8.38
N GLU A 680 -8.86 -21.65 7.32
CA GLU A 680 -7.60 -21.47 6.59
C GLU A 680 -7.81 -20.50 5.43
N VAL A 681 -6.87 -19.59 5.23
CA VAL A 681 -6.75 -18.80 3.99
C VAL A 681 -5.97 -19.66 2.99
N SER A 682 -6.68 -20.35 2.11
CA SER A 682 -6.11 -21.36 1.20
C SER A 682 -5.54 -20.76 -0.08
N GLY A 683 -5.97 -19.55 -0.43
CA GLY A 683 -5.48 -18.86 -1.62
C GLY A 683 -6.03 -17.46 -1.74
N TYR A 684 -5.37 -16.66 -2.58
CA TYR A 684 -5.87 -15.34 -2.96
C TYR A 684 -5.48 -14.98 -4.39
N GLY A 685 -6.31 -14.15 -5.01
CA GLY A 685 -6.02 -13.51 -6.28
C GLY A 685 -6.13 -12.00 -6.17
N ARG A 686 -5.32 -11.29 -6.95
CA ARG A 686 -5.33 -9.85 -7.02
C ARG A 686 -5.02 -9.37 -8.42
N THR A 687 -5.93 -8.59 -8.99
CA THR A 687 -5.85 -8.10 -10.37
C THR A 687 -6.36 -6.67 -10.47
N PHE A 688 -6.10 -6.06 -11.61
CA PHE A 688 -6.55 -4.71 -11.93
C PHE A 688 -7.16 -4.66 -13.34
N GLU A 689 -8.21 -3.89 -13.47
CA GLU A 689 -8.80 -3.52 -14.75
C GLU A 689 -9.26 -2.07 -14.66
N ALA A 690 -8.73 -1.22 -15.52
CA ALA A 690 -9.12 0.19 -15.56
C ALA A 690 -10.64 0.31 -15.75
N SER A 691 -11.36 0.73 -14.72
CA SER A 691 -12.83 0.78 -14.74
C SER A 691 -13.35 1.71 -15.85
N GLN A 692 -14.48 1.33 -16.45
CA GLN A 692 -15.19 2.19 -17.42
C GLN A 692 -15.74 3.48 -16.78
N VAL A 693 -15.78 3.57 -15.45
CA VAL A 693 -16.08 4.81 -14.74
C VAL A 693 -15.07 5.91 -15.07
N ASN A 694 -13.84 5.52 -15.45
CA ASN A 694 -12.83 6.43 -16.00
C ASN A 694 -13.11 6.80 -17.48
N ALA A 695 -13.91 6.01 -18.21
CA ALA A 695 -14.19 6.22 -19.63
C ALA A 695 -15.25 7.31 -19.90
N ALA A 696 -16.04 7.69 -18.91
CA ALA A 696 -17.00 8.79 -19.00
C ALA A 696 -16.34 10.18 -18.98
N ASP A 697 -15.11 10.26 -18.45
CA ASP A 697 -14.27 11.45 -18.58
C ASP A 697 -13.49 11.33 -19.90
N SER A 698 -13.82 12.21 -20.88
CA SER A 698 -13.15 12.24 -22.18
C SER A 698 -11.63 12.53 -22.12
N SER A 699 -11.10 12.82 -20.92
CA SER A 699 -9.67 12.93 -20.64
C SER A 699 -8.95 11.58 -20.47
N PHE A 700 -9.70 10.49 -20.21
CA PHE A 700 -9.17 9.12 -20.09
C PHE A 700 -9.44 8.32 -21.37
N ARG A 701 -8.68 8.55 -22.41
CA ARG A 701 -8.73 7.66 -23.57
C ARG A 701 -7.95 6.36 -23.28
N LYS A 702 -8.54 5.22 -23.71
CA LYS A 702 -8.02 3.86 -23.51
C LYS A 702 -6.52 3.77 -23.84
N GLY A 703 -5.76 3.00 -23.08
CA GLY A 703 -4.34 2.66 -23.30
C GLY A 703 -3.99 2.08 -24.67
N SER A 704 -5.01 1.84 -25.56
CA SER A 704 -4.81 1.54 -26.98
C SER A 704 -3.99 2.59 -27.74
N ASP A 705 -3.97 3.85 -27.29
CA ASP A 705 -3.24 4.92 -27.97
C ASP A 705 -1.75 4.97 -27.58
N TYR A 706 -1.37 4.48 -26.39
CA TYR A 706 0.03 4.24 -26.03
C TYR A 706 0.62 3.09 -26.86
N GLN A 707 -0.14 2.01 -27.06
CA GLN A 707 0.24 0.91 -27.93
C GLN A 707 0.34 1.34 -29.40
N ALA A 708 -0.50 2.28 -29.86
CA ALA A 708 -0.43 2.81 -31.23
C ALA A 708 0.79 3.72 -31.48
N GLY A 709 1.25 4.47 -30.47
CA GLY A 709 2.45 5.31 -30.55
C GLY A 709 3.76 4.51 -30.60
N LEU A 710 3.81 3.36 -29.93
CA LEU A 710 4.97 2.46 -29.92
C LEU A 710 5.05 1.54 -31.16
N ASN A 711 3.92 1.28 -31.82
CA ASN A 711 3.85 0.40 -33.00
C ASN A 711 4.29 1.05 -34.34
N SER A 712 4.71 2.32 -34.34
CA SER A 712 5.12 3.02 -35.56
C SER A 712 6.59 2.80 -36.00
N THR A 713 7.39 2.07 -35.22
CA THR A 713 8.77 1.74 -35.57
C THR A 713 9.08 0.27 -35.32
N GLY A 714 9.02 -0.53 -36.38
CA GLY A 714 9.72 -1.82 -36.49
C GLY A 714 8.93 -3.08 -36.13
N ARG A 715 8.33 -3.70 -37.14
CA ARG A 715 8.11 -5.15 -37.17
C ARG A 715 9.41 -5.84 -37.53
N GLU A 716 9.91 -6.73 -36.68
CA GLU A 716 10.44 -8.06 -37.04
C GLU A 716 11.04 -8.80 -35.83
N GLU A 717 10.67 -10.08 -35.72
CA GLU A 717 11.27 -11.19 -34.94
C GLU A 717 10.98 -11.28 -33.45
N ALA A 718 9.84 -11.92 -33.11
CA ALA A 718 9.59 -12.55 -31.81
C ALA A 718 9.92 -14.06 -31.86
N GLY A 719 10.84 -14.50 -31.02
CA GLY A 719 11.22 -15.90 -30.84
C GLY A 719 10.07 -16.76 -30.26
N ALA A 720 10.04 -18.03 -30.64
CA ALA A 720 8.95 -18.98 -30.48
C ALA A 720 8.68 -19.38 -29.01
N LEU A 721 7.54 -18.93 -28.47
CA LEU A 721 6.85 -19.59 -27.35
C LEU A 721 6.06 -20.83 -27.87
N THR A 722 6.01 -21.88 -27.10
CA THR A 722 5.31 -23.11 -27.48
C THR A 722 3.81 -22.87 -27.66
N GLN A 723 3.16 -23.62 -28.55
CA GLN A 723 1.77 -23.41 -28.97
C GLN A 723 0.76 -23.58 -27.81
N SER A 724 1.08 -24.38 -26.79
CA SER A 724 0.28 -24.61 -25.59
C SER A 724 0.22 -23.36 -24.67
N ASN A 725 1.35 -22.66 -24.48
CA ASN A 725 1.37 -21.44 -23.67
C ASN A 725 0.70 -20.23 -24.36
N ARG A 726 0.66 -20.23 -25.71
CA ARG A 726 -0.04 -19.16 -26.46
C ARG A 726 -1.56 -19.25 -26.35
N THR A 727 -2.11 -20.46 -26.20
CA THR A 727 -3.57 -20.64 -26.08
C THR A 727 -4.03 -20.24 -24.67
N ALA A 728 -3.32 -20.64 -23.63
CA ALA A 728 -3.65 -20.26 -22.25
C ALA A 728 -3.54 -18.74 -22.00
N VAL A 729 -2.50 -18.10 -22.54
CA VAL A 729 -2.31 -16.63 -22.41
C VAL A 729 -3.37 -15.86 -23.22
N ALA A 730 -3.79 -16.36 -24.38
CA ALA A 730 -4.83 -15.70 -25.19
C ALA A 730 -6.24 -15.85 -24.56
N GLU A 731 -6.52 -16.93 -23.85
CA GLU A 731 -7.78 -17.12 -23.14
C GLU A 731 -7.88 -16.23 -21.89
N LEU A 732 -6.77 -16.00 -21.15
CA LEU A 732 -6.72 -15.07 -20.01
C LEU A 732 -6.95 -13.60 -20.44
N ALA A 733 -6.46 -13.18 -21.61
CA ALA A 733 -6.59 -11.82 -22.12
C ALA A 733 -8.03 -11.37 -22.38
N THR A 734 -8.98 -12.32 -22.49
CA THR A 734 -10.41 -12.03 -22.74
C THR A 734 -11.25 -12.00 -21.46
N ARG A 735 -10.70 -12.41 -20.33
CA ARG A 735 -11.42 -12.50 -19.05
C ARG A 735 -11.39 -11.16 -18.28
N SER A 736 -12.48 -10.86 -17.56
CA SER A 736 -12.57 -9.67 -16.70
C SER A 736 -11.55 -9.73 -15.54
N GLY A 737 -11.24 -8.57 -14.95
CA GLY A 737 -10.32 -8.50 -13.80
C GLY A 737 -10.77 -9.40 -12.65
N LEU A 738 -12.06 -9.43 -12.35
CA LEU A 738 -12.61 -10.27 -11.29
C LEU A 738 -12.51 -11.77 -11.59
N GLU A 739 -12.77 -12.20 -12.83
CA GLU A 739 -12.57 -13.61 -13.25
C GLU A 739 -11.13 -14.05 -13.00
N ARG A 740 -10.15 -13.22 -13.39
CA ARG A 740 -8.73 -13.51 -13.14
C ARG A 740 -8.41 -13.59 -11.65
N ALA A 741 -8.98 -12.70 -10.82
CA ALA A 741 -8.77 -12.74 -9.37
C ALA A 741 -9.34 -14.02 -8.73
N MET A 742 -10.55 -14.44 -9.13
CA MET A 742 -11.15 -15.68 -8.65
C MET A 742 -10.31 -16.90 -9.04
N LEU A 743 -9.89 -16.99 -10.30
CA LEU A 743 -9.04 -18.08 -10.77
C LEU A 743 -7.69 -18.15 -10.04
N GLN A 744 -7.04 -17.01 -9.79
CA GLN A 744 -5.81 -16.97 -9.00
C GLN A 744 -6.03 -17.44 -7.55
N ALA A 745 -7.18 -17.12 -6.95
CA ALA A 745 -7.51 -17.58 -5.59
C ALA A 745 -7.71 -19.09 -5.53
N LEU A 746 -8.37 -19.68 -6.54
CA LEU A 746 -8.63 -21.11 -6.64
C LEU A 746 -7.36 -21.92 -6.93
N GLN A 747 -6.44 -21.38 -7.71
CA GLN A 747 -5.13 -22.01 -7.97
C GLN A 747 -4.28 -22.10 -6.71
N GLY A 748 -4.54 -21.25 -5.72
CA GLY A 748 -3.74 -21.16 -4.50
C GLY A 748 -2.27 -20.89 -4.80
N ASP A 749 -1.41 -21.28 -3.88
CA ASP A 749 0.05 -21.24 -4.07
C ASP A 749 0.61 -22.63 -4.50
N CYS A 750 -0.20 -23.47 -5.13
CA CYS A 750 0.25 -24.77 -5.60
C CYS A 750 1.35 -24.62 -6.64
N SER A 751 2.58 -25.01 -6.27
CA SER A 751 3.65 -25.31 -7.23
C SER A 751 3.17 -26.44 -8.12
N GLU A 752 3.33 -26.30 -9.43
CA GLU A 752 2.99 -27.29 -10.47
C GLU A 752 3.15 -28.73 -9.98
N GLY A 753 2.05 -29.47 -9.80
CA GLY A 753 2.10 -30.93 -9.76
C GLY A 753 1.18 -31.70 -8.81
N GLU A 754 0.42 -31.15 -7.87
CA GLU A 754 -0.30 -32.01 -6.91
C GLU A 754 -1.81 -31.78 -6.73
N VAL A 755 -2.41 -30.72 -7.25
CA VAL A 755 -3.89 -30.58 -7.32
C VAL A 755 -4.23 -29.95 -8.67
N GLU A 756 -4.98 -30.65 -9.49
CA GLU A 756 -5.58 -30.06 -10.68
C GLU A 756 -6.56 -28.98 -10.18
N SER A 757 -6.27 -27.72 -10.46
CA SER A 757 -7.02 -26.52 -10.01
C SER A 757 -8.50 -26.49 -10.47
N GLU A 758 -8.94 -27.50 -11.20
CA GLU A 758 -10.32 -27.65 -11.65
C GLU A 758 -11.26 -28.25 -10.59
N ASP A 759 -10.76 -28.66 -9.40
CA ASP A 759 -11.52 -29.48 -8.45
C ASP A 759 -12.13 -28.68 -7.27
N ILE A 760 -11.71 -27.42 -6.99
CA ILE A 760 -12.31 -26.65 -5.89
C ILE A 760 -13.44 -25.77 -6.43
N VAL A 761 -14.68 -26.22 -6.26
CA VAL A 761 -15.86 -25.37 -6.43
C VAL A 761 -16.25 -24.82 -5.06
N PRO A 762 -16.28 -23.48 -4.85
CA PRO A 762 -16.70 -22.94 -3.57
C PRO A 762 -18.20 -23.21 -3.33
N ASP A 763 -18.55 -23.53 -2.10
CA ASP A 763 -19.96 -23.70 -1.70
C ASP A 763 -20.74 -22.39 -1.79
N ALA A 764 -20.04 -21.26 -1.51
CA ALA A 764 -20.62 -19.92 -1.58
C ALA A 764 -19.59 -18.85 -2.02
N ILE A 765 -20.10 -17.76 -2.61
CA ILE A 765 -19.32 -16.57 -2.95
C ILE A 765 -19.94 -15.35 -2.28
N PHE A 766 -19.15 -14.62 -1.50
CA PHE A 766 -19.50 -13.30 -0.99
C PHE A 766 -19.15 -12.26 -2.03
N ILE A 767 -20.17 -11.62 -2.61
CA ILE A 767 -20.01 -10.70 -3.74
C ILE A 767 -19.47 -9.33 -3.30
N ALA A 768 -18.57 -8.76 -4.10
CA ALA A 768 -17.88 -7.52 -3.78
C ALA A 768 -18.75 -6.28 -3.95
N GLN A 769 -19.60 -6.30 -4.94
CA GLN A 769 -20.27 -5.09 -5.42
C GLN A 769 -21.41 -4.64 -4.49
N PRO A 770 -21.47 -3.35 -4.12
CA PRO A 770 -22.71 -2.75 -3.66
C PRO A 770 -23.70 -2.76 -4.83
N ALA A 771 -24.99 -2.77 -4.53
CA ALA A 771 -26.07 -2.75 -5.54
C ALA A 771 -26.02 -1.46 -6.39
N ILE A 772 -25.09 -1.40 -7.35
CA ILE A 772 -25.02 -0.43 -8.43
C ILE A 772 -25.37 -1.19 -9.70
N ASP A 773 -26.43 -0.79 -10.41
CA ASP A 773 -27.04 -1.52 -11.53
C ASP A 773 -26.10 -2.12 -12.59
N ALA A 774 -24.95 -1.53 -12.82
CA ALA A 774 -24.02 -2.00 -13.86
C ALA A 774 -22.94 -2.97 -13.34
N ALA A 775 -22.71 -3.00 -12.03
CA ALA A 775 -21.60 -3.73 -11.45
C ALA A 775 -22.00 -5.11 -10.92
N GLU A 776 -23.19 -5.26 -10.34
CA GLU A 776 -23.70 -6.57 -9.89
C GLU A 776 -23.94 -7.53 -11.07
N PRO A 777 -24.56 -7.12 -12.19
CA PRO A 777 -24.65 -7.98 -13.36
C PRO A 777 -23.29 -8.41 -13.91
N ALA A 778 -22.31 -7.52 -13.95
CA ALA A 778 -20.96 -7.85 -14.42
C ALA A 778 -20.25 -8.84 -13.48
N GLU A 779 -20.42 -8.73 -12.16
CA GLU A 779 -19.88 -9.71 -11.21
C GLU A 779 -20.55 -11.08 -11.35
N ARG A 780 -21.89 -11.12 -11.53
CA ARG A 780 -22.63 -12.38 -11.79
C ARG A 780 -22.18 -13.04 -13.08
N GLU A 781 -22.01 -12.27 -14.16
CA GLU A 781 -21.50 -12.76 -15.44
C GLU A 781 -20.07 -13.34 -15.27
N ALA A 782 -19.21 -12.66 -14.51
CA ALA A 782 -17.87 -13.16 -14.21
C ALA A 782 -17.91 -14.49 -13.41
N ILE A 783 -18.82 -14.62 -12.44
CA ILE A 783 -19.00 -15.85 -11.66
C ILE A 783 -19.51 -16.98 -12.56
N GLU A 784 -20.51 -16.72 -13.40
CA GLU A 784 -21.07 -17.70 -14.36
C GLU A 784 -20.04 -18.17 -15.39
N HIS A 785 -19.08 -17.30 -15.77
CA HIS A 785 -17.99 -17.68 -16.66
C HIS A 785 -16.93 -18.55 -15.99
N VAL A 786 -16.70 -18.38 -14.69
CA VAL A 786 -15.69 -19.18 -13.95
C VAL A 786 -16.26 -20.53 -13.51
N PHE A 787 -17.52 -20.57 -13.11
CA PHE A 787 -18.13 -21.77 -12.51
C PHE A 787 -19.27 -22.30 -13.39
N ALA A 788 -19.17 -23.55 -13.83
CA ALA A 788 -20.21 -24.24 -14.61
C ALA A 788 -21.53 -24.37 -13.83
N ASP A 789 -21.42 -24.67 -12.53
CA ASP A 789 -22.56 -24.66 -11.58
C ASP A 789 -22.36 -23.44 -10.67
N THR A 790 -23.24 -22.46 -10.74
CA THR A 790 -23.12 -21.21 -9.99
C THR A 790 -23.20 -21.46 -8.48
N PRO A 791 -22.16 -21.15 -7.68
CA PRO A 791 -22.19 -21.25 -6.24
C PRO A 791 -23.28 -20.36 -5.60
N MET A 792 -23.60 -20.63 -4.34
CA MET A 792 -24.54 -19.76 -3.61
C MET A 792 -23.94 -18.36 -3.44
N LEU A 793 -24.72 -17.30 -3.70
CA LEU A 793 -24.25 -15.93 -3.56
C LEU A 793 -24.74 -15.32 -2.24
N ALA A 794 -23.85 -14.56 -1.57
CA ALA A 794 -24.15 -13.90 -0.30
C ALA A 794 -23.56 -12.48 -0.23
N THR A 795 -24.13 -11.63 0.65
CA THR A 795 -23.58 -10.31 1.01
C THR A 795 -24.14 -9.83 2.34
N CYS A 796 -23.38 -9.03 3.09
CA CYS A 796 -23.87 -8.34 4.30
C CYS A 796 -24.09 -6.83 4.08
N LYS A 797 -23.75 -6.30 2.92
CA LYS A 797 -23.77 -4.85 2.64
C LYS A 797 -25.16 -4.21 2.70
N HIS A 798 -26.22 -4.96 2.46
CA HIS A 798 -27.58 -4.49 2.60
C HIS A 798 -28.00 -4.21 4.06
N VAL A 799 -27.24 -4.70 5.04
CA VAL A 799 -27.47 -4.48 6.47
C VAL A 799 -26.58 -3.37 7.02
N ILE A 800 -25.27 -3.51 6.84
CA ILE A 800 -24.28 -2.59 7.44
C ILE A 800 -23.88 -1.42 6.54
N GLY A 801 -24.35 -1.40 5.29
CA GLY A 801 -23.92 -0.43 4.29
C GLY A 801 -22.55 -0.75 3.69
N GLU A 802 -22.06 0.17 2.85
CA GLU A 802 -20.71 0.12 2.25
C GLU A 802 -19.71 0.76 3.20
N VAL A 803 -18.98 -0.04 3.98
CA VAL A 803 -18.01 0.42 4.99
C VAL A 803 -16.63 0.65 4.37
N GLN A 804 -16.61 1.13 3.14
CA GLN A 804 -15.43 1.62 2.44
C GLN A 804 -14.25 0.62 2.47
N GLY A 805 -13.07 1.00 2.97
CA GLY A 805 -11.90 0.12 3.03
C GLY A 805 -12.08 -1.12 3.92
N ALA A 806 -13.01 -1.11 4.86
CA ALA A 806 -13.35 -2.26 5.69
C ALA A 806 -14.42 -3.18 5.05
N ALA A 807 -15.03 -2.81 3.92
CA ALA A 807 -16.17 -3.51 3.33
C ALA A 807 -15.90 -5.00 3.07
N SER A 808 -14.80 -5.35 2.41
CA SER A 808 -14.42 -6.75 2.16
C SER A 808 -14.11 -7.53 3.44
N GLY A 809 -13.72 -6.83 4.52
CA GLY A 809 -13.51 -7.42 5.84
C GLY A 809 -14.81 -7.86 6.51
N PHE A 810 -15.86 -7.05 6.42
CA PHE A 810 -17.19 -7.44 6.90
C PHE A 810 -17.77 -8.63 6.12
N GLN A 811 -17.52 -8.68 4.80
CA GLN A 811 -17.87 -9.85 3.99
C GLN A 811 -17.12 -11.11 4.48
N LEU A 812 -15.82 -10.98 4.74
CA LEU A 812 -14.99 -12.09 5.25
C LEU A 812 -15.46 -12.56 6.64
N LEU A 813 -15.73 -11.63 7.59
CA LEU A 813 -16.27 -12.01 8.90
C LEU A 813 -17.61 -12.72 8.76
N THR A 814 -18.48 -12.24 7.87
CA THR A 814 -19.78 -12.88 7.62
C THR A 814 -19.61 -14.28 7.03
N ALA A 815 -18.63 -14.46 6.13
CA ALA A 815 -18.30 -15.77 5.57
C ALA A 815 -17.82 -16.76 6.66
N LEU A 816 -16.91 -16.32 7.55
CA LEU A 816 -16.43 -17.13 8.68
C LEU A 816 -17.57 -17.54 9.63
N LEU A 817 -18.47 -16.62 9.95
CA LEU A 817 -19.64 -16.89 10.78
C LEU A 817 -20.61 -17.84 10.07
N SER A 818 -20.77 -17.69 8.76
CA SER A 818 -21.60 -18.59 7.95
C SER A 818 -21.06 -20.03 7.97
N MET A 819 -19.73 -20.21 7.86
CA MET A 819 -19.07 -21.52 7.96
C MET A 819 -19.33 -22.18 9.32
N GLN A 820 -19.30 -21.39 10.41
CA GLN A 820 -19.54 -21.90 11.76
C GLN A 820 -21.00 -22.24 12.04
N GLN A 821 -21.93 -21.42 11.54
CA GLN A 821 -23.35 -21.54 11.85
C GLN A 821 -24.11 -22.41 10.83
N GLY A 822 -23.49 -22.76 9.67
CA GLY A 822 -24.16 -23.48 8.60
C GLY A 822 -25.32 -22.67 7.96
N TYR A 823 -25.20 -21.34 7.93
CA TYR A 823 -26.23 -20.44 7.44
C TYR A 823 -25.63 -19.36 6.55
N LEU A 824 -26.28 -19.03 5.42
CA LEU A 824 -25.89 -17.94 4.52
C LEU A 824 -26.89 -16.78 4.59
N PRO A 825 -26.43 -15.53 4.72
CA PRO A 825 -27.31 -14.37 4.60
C PRO A 825 -27.83 -14.24 3.16
N GLN A 826 -29.08 -13.79 3.01
CA GLN A 826 -29.73 -13.71 1.71
C GLN A 826 -29.09 -12.66 0.79
N VAL A 827 -29.00 -12.97 -0.50
CA VAL A 827 -28.81 -12.00 -1.57
C VAL A 827 -30.19 -11.44 -1.97
N HIS A 828 -30.31 -10.16 -2.25
CA HIS A 828 -31.52 -9.49 -2.69
C HIS A 828 -32.24 -10.28 -3.81
N GLY A 829 -33.51 -10.62 -3.57
CA GLY A 829 -34.45 -11.11 -4.58
C GLY A 829 -34.62 -12.63 -4.69
N SER A 830 -33.92 -13.47 -3.97
CA SER A 830 -34.19 -14.91 -3.90
C SER A 830 -34.32 -15.39 -2.45
N ALA A 831 -35.53 -15.78 -2.07
CA ALA A 831 -35.76 -16.47 -0.82
C ALA A 831 -35.14 -17.88 -0.90
N VAL A 832 -33.87 -18.00 -0.65
CA VAL A 832 -33.25 -19.31 -0.38
C VAL A 832 -33.14 -19.43 1.13
N SER A 833 -34.18 -20.01 1.74
CA SER A 833 -34.05 -20.66 3.05
C SER A 833 -33.01 -21.76 2.83
N LEU A 834 -31.85 -21.66 3.48
CA LEU A 834 -30.95 -22.78 3.53
C LEU A 834 -31.67 -23.97 4.13
N ALA A 835 -31.63 -25.11 3.44
CA ALA A 835 -31.96 -26.38 4.03
C ALA A 835 -31.08 -26.58 5.28
N GLU A 836 -31.65 -26.96 6.40
CA GLU A 836 -30.89 -27.47 7.54
C GLU A 836 -29.88 -28.50 7.01
N ASP A 837 -28.58 -28.34 7.37
CA ASP A 837 -27.46 -29.20 6.97
C ASP A 837 -26.68 -28.87 5.66
N VAL A 838 -26.49 -27.63 5.28
CA VAL A 838 -25.47 -27.29 4.27
C VAL A 838 -24.10 -27.15 4.95
N SER A 839 -23.18 -28.03 4.62
CA SER A 839 -21.77 -27.87 5.02
C SER A 839 -21.09 -26.85 4.10
N LEU A 840 -20.58 -25.76 4.68
CA LEU A 840 -19.79 -24.74 3.95
C LEU A 840 -18.31 -25.03 4.21
N ASN A 841 -17.67 -25.70 3.28
CA ASN A 841 -16.25 -26.09 3.40
C ASN A 841 -15.31 -25.10 2.71
N HIS A 842 -15.76 -24.52 1.60
CA HIS A 842 -15.00 -23.54 0.81
C HIS A 842 -15.88 -22.34 0.50
N ILE A 843 -15.38 -21.16 0.88
CA ILE A 843 -16.07 -19.89 0.58
C ILE A 843 -15.09 -18.94 -0.12
N LEU A 844 -15.53 -18.33 -1.22
CA LEU A 844 -14.79 -17.29 -1.89
C LEU A 844 -15.33 -15.91 -1.46
N VAL A 845 -14.43 -15.01 -1.09
CA VAL A 845 -14.78 -13.64 -0.69
C VAL A 845 -14.18 -12.67 -1.70
N ASN A 846 -15.02 -12.02 -2.47
CA ASN A 846 -14.61 -11.02 -3.44
C ASN A 846 -14.54 -9.64 -2.80
N GLY A 847 -13.54 -8.85 -3.23
CA GLY A 847 -13.39 -7.43 -2.94
C GLY A 847 -13.14 -6.66 -4.24
N ALA A 848 -13.76 -5.51 -4.38
CA ALA A 848 -13.57 -4.65 -5.54
C ALA A 848 -13.48 -3.19 -5.12
N SER A 849 -12.49 -2.47 -5.67
CA SER A 849 -12.49 -1.01 -5.58
C SER A 849 -13.37 -0.40 -6.66
N LEU A 850 -13.84 0.82 -6.42
CA LEU A 850 -14.62 1.59 -7.42
C LEU A 850 -13.82 1.91 -8.69
N THR A 851 -12.54 1.63 -8.70
CA THR A 851 -11.57 2.06 -9.72
C THR A 851 -10.90 0.92 -10.48
N GLY A 852 -11.23 -0.32 -10.13
CA GLY A 852 -10.83 -1.49 -10.90
C GLY A 852 -9.81 -2.41 -10.24
N SER A 853 -9.46 -2.22 -8.97
CA SER A 853 -8.74 -3.25 -8.23
C SER A 853 -9.70 -4.34 -7.77
N TYR A 854 -9.38 -5.60 -8.04
CA TYR A 854 -10.14 -6.78 -7.66
C TYR A 854 -9.30 -7.70 -6.80
N THR A 855 -9.94 -8.26 -5.78
CA THR A 855 -9.35 -9.29 -4.93
C THR A 855 -10.34 -10.43 -4.77
N SER A 856 -9.84 -11.65 -4.63
CA SER A 856 -10.61 -12.82 -4.23
C SER A 856 -9.82 -13.61 -3.20
N ILE A 857 -10.45 -14.01 -2.11
CA ILE A 857 -9.84 -14.74 -1.02
C ILE A 857 -10.60 -16.06 -0.84
N LEU A 858 -9.90 -17.17 -0.94
CA LEU A 858 -10.45 -18.50 -0.70
C LEU A 858 -10.26 -18.87 0.78
N LEU A 859 -11.38 -19.09 1.45
CA LEU A 859 -11.42 -19.64 2.80
C LEU A 859 -11.78 -21.11 2.74
N SER A 860 -11.05 -21.93 3.48
CA SER A 860 -11.33 -23.35 3.65
C SER A 860 -11.54 -23.69 5.11
N LYS A 861 -12.55 -24.52 5.39
CA LYS A 861 -12.82 -25.01 6.75
C LYS A 861 -11.60 -25.80 7.22
N TYR A 862 -11.13 -25.48 8.41
CA TYR A 862 -10.07 -26.24 9.04
C TYR A 862 -10.65 -27.50 9.69
N GLU A 863 -10.13 -28.69 9.32
CA GLU A 863 -10.52 -30.01 9.86
C GLU A 863 -9.63 -30.44 11.05
#